data_92a563ec8221765f332faeab039342fb
#
_entry.id   92a563ec8221765f332faeab039342fb
#
_cell.length_a   1.000
_cell.length_b   1.000
_cell.length_c   1.000
_cell.angle_alpha   90.00
_cell.angle_beta   90.00
_cell.angle_gamma   90.00
#
_symmetry.space_group_name_H-M   'P 1'
#
loop_
_entity.id
_entity.type
_entity.pdbx_description
1 polymer ?
#
loop_
_entity_poly.entity_id
_entity_poly.type
_entity_poly.pdbx_seq_one_letter_code
_entity_poly.pdbx_strand_id
1 'polypeptide(L)'
;MKFTTTKEQEEFRMKVRHFAEEEVKPIAFLLDKENQFPQEAVKKMGELGFMGIPYPKEYGGAGMDVISYAIAVEELSRVDGGTGVILSAHVSLGSWPIFAYGTEEQKQKYLIPLAKGEKIGAFGLTEPNAGSDAGGTETTAVLEGDHYVLNGGKIFITNAPYADTYVVFASTNPEEGTRGISAFIVEKGMEGFTYGDHYDKLGIRSSSTAELIFNNVRVPKENLLGKEGQGFKIAMATLDGGRIGIASQALGIAQGAYEHALEYAKERVQFGKPIAQQQVISFKLADMATKLRCARFLIYSAAELKEHHEPYGMESAMAKQYASDIGLEVVNDALQIFGGSGYLKGMEVERAYRDMKICTIYEGTNEIQRVVIASHIIGKAPKKASAKKKPKAITGERKKMIFRDGTAKEQVDKLVEALKKDGYDFSVGIPMDTPIANAERVVSAGKGIGEKENMKLIEELAKQEGAAIGSSRPVAETLKYVPINRYVGMSGQKFTGNLYIACGISGAGQHLKGIKDATTIVAINNNPNAPIFKNADYGIVGDVLEILPLLAAALDNGKPKKPAPPMKKMKRPFILKDAPGYPRYVCSGCGYEYDKDFGDEASDVAPGTPFEKLPEDWICPDCGEEKEHFIEIE
;
A
#
# COMPACT_ATOMS: atom_id res chain seq x y z
N MET A 1 6.36 -15.74 -26.38
CA MET A 1 7.23 -14.80 -25.62
C MET A 1 8.66 -14.99 -26.12
N LYS A 2 9.26 -13.97 -26.72
CA LYS A 2 10.67 -14.00 -27.12
C LYS A 2 11.51 -13.61 -25.90
N PHE A 3 12.45 -14.45 -25.50
CA PHE A 3 13.34 -14.18 -24.35
C PHE A 3 14.68 -13.52 -24.75
N THR A 4 14.79 -13.07 -26.00
CA THR A 4 15.99 -12.43 -26.54
C THR A 4 15.63 -11.09 -27.16
N THR A 5 16.48 -10.10 -26.93
CA THR A 5 16.41 -8.79 -27.57
C THR A 5 16.64 -8.92 -29.08
N THR A 6 16.10 -7.99 -29.85
CA THR A 6 16.38 -7.88 -31.30
C THR A 6 17.78 -7.29 -31.54
N LYS A 7 18.26 -7.42 -32.78
CA LYS A 7 19.54 -6.81 -33.16
C LYS A 7 19.51 -5.28 -33.00
N GLU A 8 18.39 -4.64 -33.36
CA GLU A 8 18.20 -3.19 -33.23
C GLU A 8 18.21 -2.76 -31.76
N GLN A 9 17.58 -3.52 -30.86
CA GLN A 9 17.60 -3.26 -29.43
C GLN A 9 19.02 -3.40 -28.85
N GLU A 10 19.81 -4.38 -29.31
CA GLU A 10 21.21 -4.52 -28.88
C GLU A 10 22.12 -3.42 -29.44
N GLU A 11 21.94 -3.00 -30.69
CA GLU A 11 22.65 -1.86 -31.27
C GLU A 11 22.32 -0.58 -30.48
N PHE A 12 21.05 -0.40 -30.09
CA PHE A 12 20.63 0.70 -29.25
C PHE A 12 21.20 0.60 -27.83
N ARG A 13 21.24 -0.58 -27.22
CA ARG A 13 21.91 -0.82 -25.93
C ARG A 13 23.36 -0.35 -25.99
N MET A 14 24.10 -0.75 -27.02
CA MET A 14 25.50 -0.35 -27.17
C MET A 14 25.68 1.17 -27.35
N LYS A 15 24.74 1.83 -28.04
CA LYS A 15 24.74 3.30 -28.17
C LYS A 15 24.55 3.98 -26.81
N VAL A 16 23.58 3.53 -26.01
CA VAL A 16 23.31 4.10 -24.67
C VAL A 16 24.47 3.78 -23.71
N ARG A 17 25.00 2.55 -23.75
CA ARG A 17 26.16 2.14 -22.95
C ARG A 17 27.37 3.02 -23.24
N HIS A 18 27.68 3.25 -24.51
CA HIS A 18 28.77 4.13 -24.91
C HIS A 18 28.58 5.55 -24.35
N PHE A 19 27.39 6.10 -24.49
CA PHE A 19 27.05 7.40 -23.90
C PHE A 19 27.24 7.41 -22.38
N ALA A 20 26.76 6.38 -21.68
CA ALA A 20 26.89 6.29 -20.23
C ALA A 20 28.37 6.22 -19.77
N GLU A 21 29.20 5.47 -20.48
CA GLU A 21 30.64 5.35 -20.15
C GLU A 21 31.41 6.65 -20.44
N GLU A 22 31.14 7.33 -21.57
CA GLU A 22 31.92 8.50 -22.00
C GLU A 22 31.41 9.81 -21.37
N GLU A 23 30.12 9.97 -21.14
CA GLU A 23 29.52 11.25 -20.73
C GLU A 23 29.04 11.27 -19.26
N VAL A 24 28.62 10.13 -18.72
CA VAL A 24 28.07 10.06 -17.35
C VAL A 24 29.13 9.57 -16.35
N LYS A 25 29.82 8.48 -16.66
CA LYS A 25 30.79 7.85 -15.75
C LYS A 25 31.86 8.80 -15.23
N PRO A 26 32.50 9.64 -16.08
CA PRO A 26 33.54 10.53 -15.62
C PRO A 26 33.13 11.57 -14.59
N ILE A 27 31.85 11.92 -14.58
CA ILE A 27 31.29 12.96 -13.69
C ILE A 27 30.46 12.39 -12.53
N ALA A 28 30.07 11.09 -12.57
CA ALA A 28 29.14 10.48 -11.62
C ALA A 28 29.55 10.62 -10.15
N PHE A 29 30.85 10.48 -9.84
CA PHE A 29 31.39 10.70 -8.50
C PHE A 29 31.19 12.15 -8.02
N LEU A 30 31.48 13.12 -8.88
CA LEU A 30 31.34 14.54 -8.54
C LEU A 30 29.86 14.91 -8.34
N LEU A 31 28.98 14.42 -9.22
CA LEU A 31 27.54 14.64 -9.12
C LEU A 31 26.96 14.11 -7.79
N ASP A 32 27.37 12.89 -7.40
CA ASP A 32 26.97 12.29 -6.12
C ASP A 32 27.51 13.09 -4.93
N LYS A 33 28.79 13.45 -4.95
CA LYS A 33 29.43 14.20 -3.86
C LYS A 33 28.80 15.56 -3.65
N GLU A 34 28.61 16.32 -4.73
CA GLU A 34 28.13 17.71 -4.70
C GLU A 34 26.59 17.82 -4.75
N ASN A 35 25.86 16.68 -4.81
CA ASN A 35 24.39 16.66 -4.96
C ASN A 35 23.92 17.48 -6.17
N GLN A 36 24.59 17.29 -7.32
CA GLN A 36 24.46 18.16 -8.49
C GLN A 36 23.72 17.47 -9.65
N PHE A 37 22.80 18.18 -10.29
CA PHE A 37 22.07 17.71 -11.48
C PHE A 37 22.98 17.68 -12.73
N PRO A 38 22.99 16.61 -13.55
CA PRO A 38 23.87 16.44 -14.72
C PRO A 38 23.34 17.17 -15.97
N GLN A 39 23.24 18.50 -15.92
CA GLN A 39 22.57 19.31 -16.92
C GLN A 39 23.09 19.08 -18.35
N GLU A 40 24.40 19.04 -18.53
CA GLU A 40 25.02 18.83 -19.84
C GLU A 40 24.75 17.42 -20.40
N ALA A 41 24.83 16.40 -19.55
CA ALA A 41 24.51 15.03 -19.94
C ALA A 41 23.04 14.89 -20.34
N VAL A 42 22.10 15.51 -19.58
CA VAL A 42 20.67 15.50 -19.90
C VAL A 42 20.39 16.21 -21.22
N LYS A 43 21.05 17.34 -21.49
CA LYS A 43 20.95 18.03 -22.79
C LYS A 43 21.40 17.12 -23.95
N LYS A 44 22.55 16.46 -23.81
CA LYS A 44 23.04 15.50 -24.81
C LYS A 44 22.10 14.30 -24.99
N MET A 45 21.45 13.83 -23.91
CA MET A 45 20.42 12.80 -24.02
C MET A 45 19.26 13.26 -24.91
N GLY A 46 18.85 14.53 -24.84
CA GLY A 46 17.88 15.12 -25.75
C GLY A 46 18.37 15.11 -27.20
N GLU A 47 19.56 15.61 -27.46
CA GLU A 47 20.20 15.64 -28.80
C GLU A 47 20.32 14.24 -29.43
N LEU A 48 20.51 13.20 -28.61
CA LEU A 48 20.59 11.80 -29.06
C LEU A 48 19.23 11.11 -29.20
N GLY A 49 18.13 11.80 -28.85
CA GLY A 49 16.76 11.30 -28.92
C GLY A 49 16.36 10.37 -27.76
N PHE A 50 17.13 10.32 -26.66
CA PHE A 50 16.81 9.45 -25.53
C PHE A 50 15.61 9.93 -24.72
N MET A 51 15.32 11.24 -24.72
CA MET A 51 14.20 11.82 -23.98
C MET A 51 12.82 11.46 -24.58
N GLY A 52 12.79 11.00 -25.83
CA GLY A 52 11.57 10.65 -26.53
C GLY A 52 11.51 9.21 -27.06
N ILE A 53 12.24 8.25 -26.48
CA ILE A 53 12.39 6.88 -27.00
C ILE A 53 11.08 6.25 -27.47
N PRO A 54 10.02 6.12 -26.64
CA PRO A 54 8.82 5.38 -27.03
C PRO A 54 7.77 6.22 -27.76
N TYR A 55 8.03 7.53 -27.96
CA TYR A 55 7.05 8.39 -28.60
C TYR A 55 7.16 8.38 -30.12
N PRO A 56 6.04 8.46 -30.84
CA PRO A 56 6.04 8.53 -32.31
C PRO A 56 6.87 9.69 -32.85
N LYS A 57 7.43 9.49 -34.03
CA LYS A 57 8.25 10.51 -34.73
C LYS A 57 7.47 11.81 -35.01
N GLU A 58 6.17 11.71 -35.22
CA GLU A 58 5.27 12.87 -35.43
C GLU A 58 5.22 13.81 -34.23
N TYR A 59 5.48 13.29 -33.01
CA TYR A 59 5.63 14.06 -31.79
C TYR A 59 7.09 14.33 -31.41
N GLY A 60 8.03 14.13 -32.33
CA GLY A 60 9.44 14.40 -32.09
C GLY A 60 10.19 13.30 -31.33
N GLY A 61 9.54 12.17 -31.07
CA GLY A 61 10.15 11.01 -30.43
C GLY A 61 10.98 10.14 -31.38
N ALA A 62 11.67 9.15 -30.84
CA ALA A 62 12.49 8.20 -31.61
C ALA A 62 11.66 7.12 -32.33
N GLY A 63 10.42 6.86 -31.89
CA GLY A 63 9.54 5.82 -32.43
C GLY A 63 10.05 4.41 -32.17
N MET A 64 10.75 4.21 -31.04
CA MET A 64 11.24 2.90 -30.60
C MET A 64 10.26 2.25 -29.61
N ASP A 65 10.49 1.00 -29.28
CA ASP A 65 9.62 0.23 -28.38
C ASP A 65 9.90 0.47 -26.88
N VAL A 66 9.01 -0.05 -26.03
CA VAL A 66 9.12 0.07 -24.57
C VAL A 66 10.31 -0.72 -24.01
N ILE A 67 10.75 -1.80 -24.69
CA ILE A 67 11.97 -2.53 -24.30
C ILE A 67 13.19 -1.65 -24.50
N SER A 68 13.27 -0.91 -25.59
CA SER A 68 14.36 0.05 -25.84
C SER A 68 14.41 1.14 -24.77
N TYR A 69 13.26 1.63 -24.31
CA TYR A 69 13.19 2.54 -23.15
C TYR A 69 13.75 1.87 -21.88
N ALA A 70 13.34 0.64 -21.58
CA ALA A 70 13.84 -0.11 -20.42
C ALA A 70 15.37 -0.31 -20.50
N ILE A 71 15.89 -0.63 -21.68
CA ILE A 71 17.33 -0.74 -21.95
C ILE A 71 18.05 0.57 -21.66
N ALA A 72 17.51 1.70 -22.10
CA ALA A 72 18.17 2.99 -21.86
C ALA A 72 18.25 3.33 -20.37
N VAL A 73 17.18 3.12 -19.61
CA VAL A 73 17.18 3.31 -18.16
C VAL A 73 18.16 2.35 -17.47
N GLU A 74 18.20 1.08 -17.88
CA GLU A 74 19.14 0.07 -17.37
C GLU A 74 20.60 0.52 -17.59
N GLU A 75 21.00 0.88 -18.82
CA GLU A 75 22.39 1.21 -19.16
C GLU A 75 22.87 2.51 -18.50
N LEU A 76 22.01 3.53 -18.39
CA LEU A 76 22.33 4.74 -17.64
C LEU A 76 22.50 4.45 -16.15
N SER A 77 21.57 3.69 -15.57
CA SER A 77 21.59 3.36 -14.15
C SER A 77 22.72 2.41 -13.76
N ARG A 78 23.26 1.66 -14.70
CA ARG A 78 24.45 0.83 -14.53
C ARG A 78 25.68 1.68 -14.13
N VAL A 79 25.70 2.91 -14.57
CA VAL A 79 26.78 3.88 -14.29
C VAL A 79 26.37 4.85 -13.18
N ASP A 80 25.16 5.41 -13.23
CA ASP A 80 24.64 6.37 -12.25
C ASP A 80 23.12 6.27 -12.12
N GLY A 81 22.65 5.80 -10.96
CA GLY A 81 21.23 5.61 -10.68
C GLY A 81 20.41 6.89 -10.76
N GLY A 82 21.02 8.04 -10.45
CA GLY A 82 20.35 9.35 -10.54
C GLY A 82 20.12 9.80 -11.98
N THR A 83 21.09 9.63 -12.88
CA THR A 83 20.89 9.93 -14.31
C THR A 83 19.84 9.01 -14.94
N GLY A 84 19.82 7.73 -14.54
CA GLY A 84 18.79 6.79 -14.99
C GLY A 84 17.38 7.19 -14.58
N VAL A 85 17.17 7.65 -13.33
CA VAL A 85 15.83 8.07 -12.88
C VAL A 85 15.39 9.41 -13.47
N ILE A 86 16.31 10.32 -13.83
CA ILE A 86 15.97 11.54 -14.56
C ILE A 86 15.26 11.18 -15.87
N LEU A 87 15.83 10.25 -16.64
CA LEU A 87 15.21 9.75 -17.87
C LEU A 87 13.89 9.04 -17.58
N SER A 88 13.88 8.15 -16.59
CA SER A 88 12.69 7.37 -16.23
C SER A 88 11.51 8.27 -15.89
N ALA A 89 11.70 9.22 -14.98
CA ALA A 89 10.65 10.14 -14.54
C ALA A 89 10.18 11.07 -15.67
N HIS A 90 11.11 11.55 -16.49
CA HIS A 90 10.78 12.39 -17.63
C HIS A 90 9.90 11.66 -18.64
N VAL A 91 10.30 10.46 -19.08
CA VAL A 91 9.59 9.71 -20.12
C VAL A 91 8.29 9.12 -19.55
N SER A 92 8.35 8.34 -18.47
CA SER A 92 7.19 7.55 -18.03
C SER A 92 6.19 8.33 -17.18
N LEU A 93 6.61 9.39 -16.49
CA LEU A 93 5.76 10.15 -15.57
C LEU A 93 5.42 11.56 -16.07
N GLY A 94 6.42 12.33 -16.54
CA GLY A 94 6.22 13.70 -17.00
C GLY A 94 5.59 13.78 -18.39
N SER A 95 5.98 12.91 -19.31
CA SER A 95 5.58 12.96 -20.72
C SER A 95 4.44 12.00 -21.08
N TRP A 96 4.46 10.77 -20.56
CA TRP A 96 3.48 9.74 -20.92
C TRP A 96 2.02 10.11 -20.63
N PRO A 97 1.65 10.74 -19.51
CA PRO A 97 0.26 11.16 -19.27
C PRO A 97 -0.26 12.12 -20.35
N ILE A 98 0.62 13.03 -20.83
CA ILE A 98 0.26 13.98 -21.89
C ILE A 98 0.06 13.24 -23.21
N PHE A 99 0.94 12.27 -23.53
CA PHE A 99 0.77 11.42 -24.71
C PHE A 99 -0.55 10.63 -24.68
N ALA A 100 -0.88 10.01 -23.52
CA ALA A 100 -2.00 9.10 -23.41
C ALA A 100 -3.37 9.78 -23.23
N TYR A 101 -3.41 10.95 -22.60
CA TYR A 101 -4.66 11.62 -22.20
C TYR A 101 -4.77 13.06 -22.68
N GLY A 102 -3.72 13.64 -23.24
CA GLY A 102 -3.72 15.00 -23.76
C GLY A 102 -4.51 15.15 -25.05
N THR A 103 -5.08 16.34 -25.24
CA THR A 103 -5.62 16.75 -26.54
C THR A 103 -4.49 16.91 -27.56
N GLU A 104 -4.82 17.02 -28.82
CA GLU A 104 -3.79 17.22 -29.86
C GLU A 104 -3.03 18.54 -29.64
N GLU A 105 -3.74 19.61 -29.24
CA GLU A 105 -3.12 20.89 -28.89
C GLU A 105 -2.15 20.76 -27.71
N GLN A 106 -2.52 20.00 -26.67
CA GLN A 106 -1.63 19.73 -25.54
C GLN A 106 -0.40 18.92 -25.95
N LYS A 107 -0.55 17.94 -26.84
CA LYS A 107 0.60 17.15 -27.36
C LYS A 107 1.53 18.03 -28.19
N GLN A 108 1.00 18.87 -29.05
CA GLN A 108 1.80 19.80 -29.85
C GLN A 108 2.56 20.81 -28.95
N LYS A 109 1.88 21.36 -27.94
CA LYS A 109 2.46 22.39 -27.07
C LYS A 109 3.47 21.80 -26.06
N TYR A 110 3.18 20.63 -25.47
CA TYR A 110 3.92 20.10 -24.34
C TYR A 110 4.71 18.84 -24.66
N LEU A 111 4.11 17.85 -25.36
CA LEU A 111 4.79 16.58 -25.60
C LEU A 111 5.95 16.71 -26.57
N ILE A 112 5.81 17.49 -27.66
CA ILE A 112 6.86 17.65 -28.66
C ILE A 112 8.17 18.18 -28.06
N PRO A 113 8.19 19.30 -27.31
CA PRO A 113 9.43 19.77 -26.69
C PRO A 113 9.98 18.80 -25.62
N LEU A 114 9.11 18.05 -24.92
CA LEU A 114 9.54 17.01 -23.99
C LEU A 114 10.20 15.84 -24.74
N ALA A 115 9.57 15.31 -25.78
CA ALA A 115 10.09 14.20 -26.57
C ALA A 115 11.42 14.52 -27.29
N LYS A 116 11.61 15.78 -27.70
CA LYS A 116 12.88 16.27 -28.23
C LYS A 116 13.95 16.54 -27.17
N GLY A 117 13.60 16.54 -25.88
CA GLY A 117 14.50 16.91 -24.80
C GLY A 117 14.82 18.42 -24.72
N GLU A 118 14.05 19.26 -25.39
CA GLU A 118 14.13 20.73 -25.30
C GLU A 118 13.61 21.22 -23.94
N LYS A 119 12.68 20.45 -23.34
CA LYS A 119 12.10 20.65 -22.01
C LYS A 119 12.14 19.37 -21.20
N ILE A 120 12.13 19.52 -19.88
CA ILE A 120 12.11 18.42 -18.93
C ILE A 120 10.72 18.30 -18.29
N GLY A 121 10.22 17.06 -18.13
CA GLY A 121 8.95 16.75 -17.50
C GLY A 121 9.11 16.28 -16.06
N ALA A 122 8.11 16.59 -15.22
CA ALA A 122 7.99 16.10 -13.84
C ALA A 122 6.53 15.71 -13.53
N PHE A 123 6.37 14.98 -12.38
CA PHE A 123 5.10 14.40 -11.97
C PHE A 123 4.83 14.68 -10.49
N GLY A 124 3.85 15.52 -10.21
CA GLY A 124 3.50 15.98 -8.87
C GLY A 124 2.27 15.27 -8.29
N LEU A 125 2.46 14.11 -7.66
CA LEU A 125 1.37 13.34 -7.03
C LEU A 125 1.46 13.38 -5.50
N THR A 126 2.62 13.02 -4.93
CA THR A 126 2.83 12.78 -3.50
C THR A 126 2.71 14.04 -2.67
N GLU A 127 2.03 13.95 -1.53
CA GLU A 127 1.89 15.01 -0.52
C GLU A 127 2.32 14.51 0.87
N PRO A 128 2.55 15.38 1.86
CA PRO A 128 2.94 14.96 3.21
C PRO A 128 2.02 13.89 3.82
N ASN A 129 0.70 13.98 3.57
CA ASN A 129 -0.29 13.04 4.09
C ASN A 129 -0.80 12.03 3.03
N ALA A 130 -0.32 12.09 1.79
CA ALA A 130 -0.76 11.25 0.67
C ALA A 130 0.45 10.64 -0.06
N GLY A 131 1.05 9.61 0.54
CA GLY A 131 2.11 8.79 -0.05
C GLY A 131 1.56 7.50 -0.63
N SER A 132 1.65 6.38 0.10
CA SER A 132 1.05 5.10 -0.32
C SER A 132 -0.46 5.18 -0.49
N ASP A 133 -1.14 6.01 0.31
CA ASP A 133 -2.54 6.39 0.08
C ASP A 133 -2.62 7.64 -0.81
N ALA A 134 -2.34 7.47 -2.10
CA ALA A 134 -2.35 8.55 -3.08
C ALA A 134 -3.75 9.18 -3.30
N GLY A 135 -4.81 8.52 -2.79
CA GLY A 135 -6.17 9.06 -2.82
C GLY A 135 -6.43 10.18 -1.81
N GLY A 136 -5.54 10.35 -0.83
CA GLY A 136 -5.63 11.37 0.22
C GLY A 136 -5.14 12.77 -0.21
N THR A 137 -5.10 13.09 -1.50
CA THR A 137 -4.67 14.40 -2.05
C THR A 137 -5.41 15.56 -1.37
N GLU A 138 -4.67 16.49 -0.78
CA GLU A 138 -5.16 17.70 -0.10
C GLU A 138 -5.00 18.97 -0.94
N THR A 139 -4.07 18.98 -1.92
CA THR A 139 -3.95 20.08 -2.90
C THR A 139 -5.26 20.27 -3.63
N THR A 140 -5.77 21.50 -3.68
CA THR A 140 -7.06 21.85 -4.28
C THR A 140 -6.89 22.55 -5.62
N ALA A 141 -7.90 22.42 -6.48
CA ALA A 141 -8.03 23.18 -7.74
C ALA A 141 -9.49 23.66 -7.88
N VAL A 142 -9.70 24.95 -7.75
CA VAL A 142 -11.02 25.59 -7.82
C VAL A 142 -11.18 26.29 -9.15
N LEU A 143 -12.26 26.00 -9.91
CA LEU A 143 -12.53 26.66 -11.18
C LEU A 143 -13.05 28.09 -10.95
N GLU A 144 -12.32 29.08 -11.46
CA GLU A 144 -12.67 30.51 -11.46
C GLU A 144 -12.65 31.06 -12.90
N GLY A 145 -13.80 31.13 -13.50
CA GLY A 145 -13.93 31.60 -14.91
C GLY A 145 -13.27 30.64 -15.88
N ASP A 146 -12.17 31.07 -16.49
CA ASP A 146 -11.38 30.31 -17.48
C ASP A 146 -10.11 29.66 -16.93
N HIS A 147 -9.91 29.71 -15.59
CA HIS A 147 -8.74 29.14 -14.91
C HIS A 147 -9.13 28.26 -13.72
N TYR A 148 -8.29 27.27 -13.41
CA TYR A 148 -8.27 26.61 -12.11
C TYR A 148 -7.25 27.30 -11.21
N VAL A 149 -7.65 27.62 -9.99
CA VAL A 149 -6.76 28.17 -8.96
C VAL A 149 -6.27 27.03 -8.08
N LEU A 150 -4.98 26.72 -8.18
CA LEU A 150 -4.33 25.66 -7.42
C LEU A 150 -3.75 26.18 -6.12
N ASN A 151 -4.04 25.49 -5.01
CA ASN A 151 -3.48 25.75 -3.69
C ASN A 151 -3.06 24.45 -3.00
N GLY A 152 -1.85 24.44 -2.42
CA GLY A 152 -1.30 23.27 -1.72
C GLY A 152 0.16 23.02 -2.06
N GLY A 153 0.60 21.77 -2.02
CA GLY A 153 1.98 21.43 -2.32
C GLY A 153 2.19 19.95 -2.59
N LYS A 154 3.30 19.63 -3.24
CA LYS A 154 3.74 18.26 -3.53
C LYS A 154 5.16 18.06 -3.02
N ILE A 155 5.47 16.89 -2.50
CA ILE A 155 6.79 16.55 -1.96
C ILE A 155 7.46 15.43 -2.76
N PHE A 156 8.78 15.36 -2.66
CA PHE A 156 9.62 14.34 -3.30
C PHE A 156 9.52 14.30 -4.83
N ILE A 157 9.41 15.48 -5.47
CA ILE A 157 9.20 15.55 -6.91
C ILE A 157 10.54 15.49 -7.65
N THR A 158 10.74 14.40 -8.38
CA THR A 158 11.90 14.17 -9.24
C THR A 158 11.91 15.18 -10.40
N ASN A 159 13.09 15.64 -10.77
CA ASN A 159 13.37 16.65 -11.78
C ASN A 159 13.01 18.09 -11.38
N ALA A 160 12.32 18.33 -10.27
CA ALA A 160 12.11 19.69 -9.74
C ALA A 160 13.42 20.23 -9.11
N PRO A 161 13.81 21.49 -9.33
CA PRO A 161 13.19 22.57 -10.10
C PRO A 161 13.68 22.67 -11.57
N TYR A 162 14.35 21.64 -12.10
CA TYR A 162 14.90 21.66 -13.46
C TYR A 162 13.83 21.43 -14.54
N ALA A 163 12.70 20.82 -14.18
CA ALA A 163 11.60 20.59 -15.11
C ALA A 163 10.96 21.90 -15.57
N ASP A 164 10.40 21.88 -16.78
CA ASP A 164 9.66 22.96 -17.41
C ASP A 164 8.15 22.71 -17.41
N THR A 165 7.76 21.44 -17.46
CA THR A 165 6.38 20.97 -17.55
C THR A 165 6.10 19.95 -16.45
N TYR A 166 5.02 20.17 -15.69
CA TYR A 166 4.64 19.33 -14.55
C TYR A 166 3.24 18.78 -14.77
N VAL A 167 3.07 17.48 -14.63
CA VAL A 167 1.74 16.87 -14.49
C VAL A 167 1.41 16.81 -13.02
N VAL A 168 0.42 17.59 -12.57
CA VAL A 168 0.06 17.80 -11.16
C VAL A 168 -1.36 17.31 -10.90
N PHE A 169 -1.56 16.64 -9.77
CA PHE A 169 -2.86 16.14 -9.34
C PHE A 169 -3.40 16.98 -8.18
N ALA A 170 -4.63 17.44 -8.32
CA ALA A 170 -5.30 18.26 -7.32
C ALA A 170 -6.78 17.89 -7.21
N SER A 171 -7.38 18.11 -6.05
CA SER A 171 -8.80 17.87 -5.82
C SER A 171 -9.64 19.01 -6.34
N THR A 172 -10.52 18.72 -7.31
CA THR A 172 -11.57 19.62 -7.80
C THR A 172 -12.88 19.43 -7.05
N ASN A 173 -13.07 18.27 -6.42
CA ASN A 173 -14.24 17.97 -5.59
C ASN A 173 -13.85 17.03 -4.42
N PRO A 174 -13.47 17.56 -3.24
CA PRO A 174 -13.05 16.75 -2.11
C PRO A 174 -14.11 15.74 -1.60
N GLU A 175 -15.39 16.03 -1.78
CA GLU A 175 -16.47 15.15 -1.32
C GLU A 175 -16.53 13.83 -2.11
N GLU A 176 -15.98 13.80 -3.31
CA GLU A 176 -15.96 12.59 -4.14
C GLU A 176 -14.73 11.71 -3.95
N GLY A 177 -13.80 12.08 -3.05
CA GLY A 177 -12.57 11.35 -2.79
C GLY A 177 -11.75 11.16 -4.07
N THR A 178 -11.34 9.94 -4.41
CA THR A 178 -10.53 9.67 -5.61
C THR A 178 -11.18 10.07 -6.94
N ARG A 179 -12.52 10.17 -6.98
CA ARG A 179 -13.25 10.62 -8.18
C ARG A 179 -13.30 12.15 -8.30
N GLY A 180 -12.94 12.86 -7.25
CA GLY A 180 -12.82 14.31 -7.26
C GLY A 180 -11.41 14.81 -7.56
N ILE A 181 -10.45 13.92 -7.86
CA ILE A 181 -9.07 14.28 -8.22
C ILE A 181 -8.99 14.49 -9.74
N SER A 182 -8.40 15.61 -10.15
CA SER A 182 -8.14 15.97 -11.54
C SER A 182 -6.63 16.12 -11.80
N ALA A 183 -6.22 16.03 -13.06
CA ALA A 183 -4.84 16.19 -13.49
C ALA A 183 -4.68 17.49 -14.28
N PHE A 184 -3.58 18.20 -14.06
CA PHE A 184 -3.29 19.49 -14.67
C PHE A 184 -1.87 19.51 -15.23
N ILE A 185 -1.68 20.22 -16.36
CA ILE A 185 -0.38 20.57 -16.89
C ILE A 185 -0.01 21.95 -16.34
N VAL A 186 1.01 22.00 -15.49
CA VAL A 186 1.54 23.24 -14.90
C VAL A 186 2.89 23.57 -15.55
N GLU A 187 3.09 24.83 -15.92
CA GLU A 187 4.32 25.31 -16.56
C GLU A 187 5.22 26.02 -15.54
N LYS A 188 6.51 25.87 -15.69
CA LYS A 188 7.51 26.64 -14.95
C LYS A 188 7.29 28.13 -15.16
N GLY A 189 7.34 28.90 -14.08
CA GLY A 189 7.21 30.36 -14.12
C GLY A 189 5.78 30.87 -14.03
N MET A 190 4.76 30.00 -13.88
CA MET A 190 3.40 30.47 -13.53
C MET A 190 3.46 31.20 -12.19
N GLU A 191 2.74 32.35 -12.08
CA GLU A 191 2.69 33.15 -10.86
C GLU A 191 2.16 32.33 -9.68
N GLY A 192 2.84 32.42 -8.51
CA GLY A 192 2.48 31.64 -7.32
C GLY A 192 3.00 30.21 -7.31
N PHE A 193 3.60 29.71 -8.41
CA PHE A 193 4.25 28.40 -8.48
C PHE A 193 5.74 28.54 -8.12
N THR A 194 6.14 27.92 -7.01
CA THR A 194 7.52 27.97 -6.49
C THR A 194 7.98 26.59 -6.03
N TYR A 195 9.22 26.49 -5.60
CA TYR A 195 9.86 25.25 -5.16
C TYR A 195 10.34 25.41 -3.72
N GLY A 196 10.26 24.33 -2.94
CA GLY A 196 10.96 24.20 -1.68
C GLY A 196 12.44 23.85 -1.87
N ASP A 197 13.12 23.63 -0.75
CA ASP A 197 14.54 23.27 -0.76
C ASP A 197 14.79 21.93 -1.48
N HIS A 198 15.98 21.83 -2.08
CA HIS A 198 16.47 20.61 -2.69
C HIS A 198 16.83 19.58 -1.61
N TYR A 199 16.25 18.39 -1.68
CA TYR A 199 16.48 17.34 -0.69
C TYR A 199 17.91 16.78 -0.76
N ASP A 200 18.61 16.77 0.38
CA ASP A 200 19.87 16.03 0.55
C ASP A 200 19.55 14.55 0.85
N LYS A 201 19.67 13.70 -0.15
CA LYS A 201 19.24 12.31 -0.13
C LYS A 201 20.38 11.35 0.22
N LEU A 202 20.02 10.15 0.69
CA LEU A 202 20.95 9.05 0.93
C LEU A 202 21.70 8.62 -0.35
N GLY A 203 20.95 8.48 -1.47
CA GLY A 203 21.44 8.05 -2.78
C GLY A 203 20.75 8.78 -3.91
N ILE A 204 21.02 8.38 -5.16
CA ILE A 204 20.57 9.05 -6.39
C ILE A 204 20.79 10.58 -6.32
N ARG A 205 21.91 10.99 -5.78
CA ARG A 205 22.18 12.39 -5.44
C ARG A 205 22.35 13.27 -6.69
N SER A 206 22.71 12.66 -7.83
CA SER A 206 22.73 13.33 -9.14
C SER A 206 21.34 13.66 -9.69
N SER A 207 20.26 13.09 -9.14
CA SER A 207 18.88 13.45 -9.49
C SER A 207 18.34 14.55 -8.57
N SER A 208 17.82 15.63 -9.14
CA SER A 208 17.15 16.68 -8.37
C SER A 208 15.81 16.20 -7.84
N THR A 209 15.52 16.52 -6.58
CA THR A 209 14.24 16.22 -5.92
C THR A 209 13.90 17.39 -5.00
N ALA A 210 12.73 18.01 -5.19
CA ALA A 210 12.28 19.14 -4.36
C ALA A 210 10.76 19.12 -4.15
N GLU A 211 10.27 20.05 -3.33
CA GLU A 211 8.85 20.30 -3.18
C GLU A 211 8.33 21.22 -4.29
N LEU A 212 7.05 21.05 -4.64
CA LEU A 212 6.29 22.01 -5.44
C LEU A 212 5.32 22.73 -4.50
N ILE A 213 5.29 24.06 -4.57
CA ILE A 213 4.44 24.92 -3.74
C ILE A 213 3.50 25.71 -4.66
N PHE A 214 2.20 25.58 -4.39
CA PHE A 214 1.14 26.26 -5.14
C PHE A 214 0.44 27.27 -4.22
N ASN A 215 0.57 28.55 -4.54
CA ASN A 215 -0.10 29.64 -3.81
C ASN A 215 -0.92 30.47 -4.81
N ASN A 216 -2.20 30.14 -4.92
CA ASN A 216 -3.14 30.75 -5.87
C ASN A 216 -2.66 30.67 -7.34
N VAL A 217 -2.05 29.55 -7.73
CA VAL A 217 -1.54 29.37 -9.10
C VAL A 217 -2.70 29.26 -10.07
N ARG A 218 -2.76 30.20 -11.03
CA ARG A 218 -3.80 30.25 -12.05
C ARG A 218 -3.41 29.38 -13.24
N VAL A 219 -4.02 28.21 -13.34
CA VAL A 219 -3.79 27.25 -14.43
C VAL A 219 -4.92 27.38 -15.45
N PRO A 220 -4.65 27.70 -16.71
CA PRO A 220 -5.67 27.82 -17.75
C PRO A 220 -6.53 26.55 -17.87
N LYS A 221 -7.81 26.69 -18.14
CA LYS A 221 -8.76 25.58 -18.24
C LYS A 221 -8.35 24.54 -19.30
N GLU A 222 -7.73 24.98 -20.38
CA GLU A 222 -7.18 24.15 -21.45
C GLU A 222 -5.99 23.27 -20.98
N ASN A 223 -5.41 23.54 -19.82
CA ASN A 223 -4.36 22.73 -19.22
C ASN A 223 -4.90 21.59 -18.33
N LEU A 224 -6.22 21.43 -18.22
CA LEU A 224 -6.82 20.24 -17.63
C LEU A 224 -6.47 19.02 -18.50
N LEU A 225 -5.80 18.04 -17.93
CA LEU A 225 -5.40 16.82 -18.63
C LEU A 225 -6.48 15.74 -18.50
N GLY A 226 -7.03 15.31 -19.63
CA GLY A 226 -8.19 14.41 -19.69
C GLY A 226 -9.48 15.14 -19.29
N LYS A 227 -10.26 14.57 -18.36
CA LYS A 227 -11.51 15.15 -17.86
C LYS A 227 -11.43 15.37 -16.35
N GLU A 228 -12.17 16.36 -15.86
CA GLU A 228 -12.34 16.57 -14.42
C GLU A 228 -12.78 15.29 -13.71
N GLY A 229 -12.19 15.00 -12.56
CA GLY A 229 -12.43 13.75 -11.79
C GLY A 229 -11.73 12.50 -12.31
N GLN A 230 -10.95 12.59 -13.40
CA GLN A 230 -10.19 11.45 -13.93
C GLN A 230 -8.73 11.40 -13.45
N GLY A 231 -8.27 12.36 -12.67
CA GLY A 231 -6.86 12.48 -12.27
C GLY A 231 -6.33 11.24 -11.57
N PHE A 232 -7.07 10.66 -10.63
CA PHE A 232 -6.63 9.45 -9.95
C PHE A 232 -6.45 8.24 -10.90
N LYS A 233 -7.36 8.10 -11.88
CA LYS A 233 -7.22 7.06 -12.92
C LYS A 233 -5.97 7.28 -13.77
N ILE A 234 -5.71 8.53 -14.17
CA ILE A 234 -4.52 8.92 -14.93
C ILE A 234 -3.26 8.63 -14.11
N ALA A 235 -3.24 9.01 -12.83
CA ALA A 235 -2.11 8.75 -11.93
C ALA A 235 -1.78 7.25 -11.82
N MET A 236 -2.78 6.40 -11.58
CA MET A 236 -2.56 4.94 -11.44
C MET A 236 -2.06 4.31 -12.75
N ALA A 237 -2.65 4.68 -13.89
CA ALA A 237 -2.20 4.18 -15.19
C ALA A 237 -0.77 4.66 -15.53
N THR A 238 -0.39 5.88 -15.12
CA THR A 238 0.96 6.40 -15.26
C THR A 238 1.96 5.60 -14.43
N LEU A 239 1.63 5.32 -13.16
CA LEU A 239 2.48 4.53 -12.27
C LEU A 239 2.66 3.08 -12.74
N ASP A 240 1.65 2.47 -13.38
CA ASP A 240 1.83 1.14 -13.97
C ASP A 240 2.97 1.13 -15.00
N GLY A 241 3.08 2.17 -15.82
CA GLY A 241 4.18 2.33 -16.77
C GLY A 241 5.51 2.71 -16.12
N GLY A 242 5.46 3.58 -15.10
CA GLY A 242 6.64 4.02 -14.35
C GLY A 242 7.37 2.90 -13.64
N ARG A 243 6.63 1.88 -13.14
CA ARG A 243 7.23 0.69 -12.49
C ARG A 243 8.20 -0.05 -13.39
N ILE A 244 8.00 -0.08 -14.71
CA ILE A 244 8.95 -0.66 -15.67
C ILE A 244 10.27 0.11 -15.63
N GLY A 245 10.21 1.45 -15.61
CA GLY A 245 11.38 2.32 -15.50
C GLY A 245 12.16 2.11 -14.21
N ILE A 246 11.47 2.06 -13.07
CA ILE A 246 12.12 1.82 -11.76
C ILE A 246 12.69 0.41 -11.65
N ALA A 247 12.02 -0.60 -12.20
CA ALA A 247 12.57 -1.95 -12.27
C ALA A 247 13.87 -1.98 -13.11
N SER A 248 13.89 -1.27 -14.24
CA SER A 248 15.07 -1.13 -15.10
C SER A 248 16.21 -0.36 -14.42
N GLN A 249 15.88 0.68 -13.66
CA GLN A 249 16.85 1.40 -12.84
C GLN A 249 17.48 0.50 -11.78
N ALA A 250 16.67 -0.24 -11.02
CA ALA A 250 17.16 -1.18 -10.01
C ALA A 250 18.04 -2.26 -10.63
N LEU A 251 17.63 -2.81 -11.78
CA LEU A 251 18.44 -3.75 -12.55
C LEU A 251 19.77 -3.13 -12.97
N GLY A 252 19.76 -1.91 -13.50
CA GLY A 252 20.97 -1.22 -13.94
C GLY A 252 21.96 -0.99 -12.80
N ILE A 253 21.51 -0.41 -11.68
CA ILE A 253 22.35 -0.20 -10.48
C ILE A 253 22.98 -1.53 -10.01
N ALA A 254 22.16 -2.60 -9.92
CA ALA A 254 22.64 -3.91 -9.51
C ALA A 254 23.62 -4.53 -10.52
N GLN A 255 23.37 -4.36 -11.83
CA GLN A 255 24.25 -4.83 -12.90
C GLN A 255 25.62 -4.14 -12.83
N GLY A 256 25.66 -2.82 -12.63
CA GLY A 256 26.90 -2.08 -12.47
C GLY A 256 27.71 -2.55 -11.27
N ALA A 257 27.06 -2.68 -10.11
CA ALA A 257 27.69 -3.20 -8.89
C ALA A 257 28.25 -4.62 -9.09
N TYR A 258 27.48 -5.50 -9.76
CA TYR A 258 27.92 -6.86 -10.11
C TYR A 258 29.16 -6.85 -11.02
N GLU A 259 29.18 -6.02 -12.08
CA GLU A 259 30.32 -5.93 -13.02
C GLU A 259 31.58 -5.49 -12.28
N HIS A 260 31.50 -4.45 -11.44
CA HIS A 260 32.64 -4.01 -10.62
C HIS A 260 33.11 -5.11 -9.65
N ALA A 261 32.17 -5.82 -8.99
CA ALA A 261 32.52 -6.90 -8.07
C ALA A 261 33.19 -8.08 -8.79
N LEU A 262 32.72 -8.42 -9.99
CA LEU A 262 33.28 -9.49 -10.82
C LEU A 262 34.74 -9.17 -11.24
N GLU A 263 34.99 -7.97 -11.74
CA GLU A 263 36.36 -7.57 -12.16
C GLU A 263 37.28 -7.49 -10.93
N TYR A 264 36.85 -6.86 -9.84
CA TYR A 264 37.62 -6.84 -8.61
C TYR A 264 37.95 -8.24 -8.09
N ALA A 265 37.00 -9.17 -8.12
CA ALA A 265 37.20 -10.53 -7.64
C ALA A 265 38.21 -11.33 -8.50
N LYS A 266 38.30 -11.04 -9.81
CA LYS A 266 39.30 -11.65 -10.71
C LYS A 266 40.73 -11.14 -10.46
N GLU A 267 40.87 -9.88 -10.05
CA GLU A 267 42.16 -9.21 -9.89
C GLU A 267 42.69 -9.32 -8.44
N ARG A 268 41.81 -9.19 -7.43
CA ARG A 268 42.20 -9.19 -6.01
C ARG A 268 42.71 -10.55 -5.57
N VAL A 269 43.99 -10.60 -5.15
CA VAL A 269 44.63 -11.83 -4.66
C VAL A 269 44.61 -11.88 -3.12
N GLN A 270 44.10 -12.96 -2.56
CA GLN A 270 44.23 -13.33 -1.16
C GLN A 270 44.41 -14.85 -1.03
N PHE A 271 45.14 -15.29 0.01
CA PHE A 271 45.51 -16.71 0.19
C PHE A 271 46.21 -17.29 -1.06
N GLY A 272 47.04 -16.46 -1.76
CA GLY A 272 47.84 -16.86 -2.90
C GLY A 272 47.09 -17.04 -4.23
N LYS A 273 45.81 -16.69 -4.33
CA LYS A 273 45.02 -16.79 -5.56
C LYS A 273 43.96 -15.68 -5.67
N PRO A 274 43.46 -15.36 -6.88
CA PRO A 274 42.30 -14.46 -7.04
C PRO A 274 41.12 -14.87 -6.16
N ILE A 275 40.47 -13.88 -5.54
CA ILE A 275 39.34 -14.19 -4.63
C ILE A 275 38.16 -14.83 -5.37
N ALA A 276 38.02 -14.62 -6.68
CA ALA A 276 37.05 -15.31 -7.53
C ALA A 276 37.19 -16.86 -7.49
N GLN A 277 38.40 -17.37 -7.16
CA GLN A 277 38.65 -18.81 -7.00
C GLN A 277 38.31 -19.36 -5.61
N GLN A 278 37.84 -18.51 -4.70
CA GLN A 278 37.25 -18.95 -3.43
C GLN A 278 35.79 -19.34 -3.69
N GLN A 279 35.38 -20.54 -3.29
CA GLN A 279 34.06 -21.09 -3.61
C GLN A 279 32.91 -20.18 -3.16
N VAL A 280 33.02 -19.58 -1.96
CA VAL A 280 32.01 -18.66 -1.42
C VAL A 280 31.84 -17.41 -2.29
N ILE A 281 32.92 -16.89 -2.91
CA ILE A 281 32.88 -15.73 -3.80
C ILE A 281 32.30 -16.11 -5.16
N SER A 282 32.78 -17.25 -5.74
CA SER A 282 32.26 -17.71 -7.03
C SER A 282 30.75 -18.04 -6.98
N PHE A 283 30.26 -18.59 -5.88
CA PHE A 283 28.83 -18.86 -5.69
C PHE A 283 28.02 -17.57 -5.57
N LYS A 284 28.48 -16.58 -4.79
CA LYS A 284 27.83 -15.26 -4.76
C LYS A 284 27.72 -14.64 -6.16
N LEU A 285 28.78 -14.65 -6.93
CA LEU A 285 28.80 -14.11 -8.30
C LEU A 285 27.81 -14.87 -9.22
N ALA A 286 27.68 -16.18 -9.08
CA ALA A 286 26.74 -17.00 -9.84
C ALA A 286 25.28 -16.67 -9.46
N ASP A 287 25.00 -16.52 -8.15
CA ASP A 287 23.67 -16.15 -7.65
C ASP A 287 23.27 -14.74 -8.11
N MET A 288 24.20 -13.76 -8.01
CA MET A 288 23.99 -12.40 -8.49
C MET A 288 23.64 -12.39 -10.00
N ALA A 289 24.42 -13.10 -10.82
CA ALA A 289 24.17 -13.20 -12.27
C ALA A 289 22.78 -13.80 -12.58
N THR A 290 22.38 -14.85 -11.84
CA THR A 290 21.08 -15.50 -11.99
C THR A 290 19.94 -14.54 -11.63
N LYS A 291 20.03 -13.87 -10.49
CA LYS A 291 19.04 -12.87 -10.03
C LYS A 291 18.84 -11.74 -11.04
N LEU A 292 19.94 -11.17 -11.55
CA LEU A 292 19.91 -10.11 -12.57
C LEU A 292 19.21 -10.56 -13.85
N ARG A 293 19.47 -11.81 -14.29
CA ARG A 293 18.83 -12.35 -15.48
C ARG A 293 17.33 -12.56 -15.29
N CYS A 294 16.90 -13.05 -14.14
CA CYS A 294 15.49 -13.20 -13.79
C CYS A 294 14.77 -11.83 -13.76
N ALA A 295 15.38 -10.83 -13.14
CA ALA A 295 14.84 -9.47 -13.11
C ALA A 295 14.64 -8.90 -14.52
N ARG A 296 15.63 -9.06 -15.39
CA ARG A 296 15.56 -8.60 -16.80
C ARG A 296 14.40 -9.26 -17.56
N PHE A 297 14.17 -10.54 -17.36
CA PHE A 297 13.04 -11.23 -17.99
C PHE A 297 11.68 -10.69 -17.52
N LEU A 298 11.52 -10.40 -16.23
CA LEU A 298 10.29 -9.80 -15.71
C LEU A 298 10.05 -8.41 -16.28
N ILE A 299 11.10 -7.58 -16.37
CA ILE A 299 11.04 -6.22 -16.92
C ILE A 299 10.62 -6.26 -18.39
N TYR A 300 11.29 -7.08 -19.21
CA TYR A 300 11.02 -7.16 -20.64
C TYR A 300 9.64 -7.77 -20.91
N SER A 301 9.19 -8.72 -20.08
CA SER A 301 7.83 -9.25 -20.18
C SER A 301 6.78 -8.14 -19.94
N ALA A 302 6.95 -7.31 -18.92
CA ALA A 302 6.05 -6.20 -18.65
C ALA A 302 6.10 -5.12 -19.76
N ALA A 303 7.30 -4.85 -20.30
CA ALA A 303 7.50 -3.91 -21.39
C ALA A 303 6.82 -4.37 -22.69
N GLU A 304 6.93 -5.66 -23.03
CA GLU A 304 6.29 -6.27 -24.21
C GLU A 304 4.76 -6.21 -24.13
N LEU A 305 4.19 -6.52 -22.96
CA LEU A 305 2.74 -6.40 -22.75
C LEU A 305 2.27 -4.96 -22.93
N LYS A 306 3.01 -3.98 -22.38
CA LYS A 306 2.69 -2.56 -22.56
C LYS A 306 2.75 -2.13 -24.03
N GLU A 307 3.77 -2.59 -24.77
CA GLU A 307 3.92 -2.30 -26.20
C GLU A 307 2.73 -2.79 -27.01
N HIS A 308 2.23 -3.99 -26.68
CA HIS A 308 1.07 -4.58 -27.34
C HIS A 308 -0.29 -4.14 -26.79
N HIS A 309 -0.32 -3.12 -25.93
CA HIS A 309 -1.52 -2.60 -25.27
C HIS A 309 -2.30 -3.66 -24.47
N GLU A 310 -1.62 -4.70 -24.01
CA GLU A 310 -2.19 -5.73 -23.12
C GLU A 310 -2.15 -5.26 -21.64
N PRO A 311 -2.99 -5.82 -20.76
CA PRO A 311 -2.91 -5.56 -19.33
C PRO A 311 -1.53 -5.96 -18.77
N TYR A 312 -0.82 -5.01 -18.17
CA TYR A 312 0.56 -5.22 -17.66
C TYR A 312 0.77 -4.74 -16.20
N GLY A 313 -0.30 -4.28 -15.53
CA GLY A 313 -0.19 -3.70 -14.20
C GLY A 313 0.34 -4.69 -13.14
N MET A 314 -0.01 -5.98 -13.25
CA MET A 314 0.51 -7.03 -12.37
C MET A 314 1.98 -7.32 -12.68
N GLU A 315 2.33 -7.49 -13.94
CA GLU A 315 3.69 -7.82 -14.39
C GLU A 315 4.66 -6.67 -14.10
N SER A 316 4.24 -5.41 -14.28
CA SER A 316 5.07 -4.25 -13.92
C SER A 316 5.30 -4.16 -12.41
N ALA A 317 4.29 -4.49 -11.60
CA ALA A 317 4.44 -4.56 -10.14
C ALA A 317 5.38 -5.71 -9.73
N MET A 318 5.28 -6.89 -10.36
CA MET A 318 6.20 -8.01 -10.15
C MET A 318 7.63 -7.65 -10.53
N ALA A 319 7.83 -7.03 -11.69
CA ALA A 319 9.15 -6.60 -12.16
C ALA A 319 9.79 -5.61 -11.19
N LYS A 320 9.05 -4.58 -10.75
CA LYS A 320 9.54 -3.56 -9.82
C LYS A 320 9.88 -4.15 -8.45
N GLN A 321 8.99 -4.94 -7.89
CA GLN A 321 9.18 -5.57 -6.59
C GLN A 321 10.40 -6.50 -6.62
N TYR A 322 10.46 -7.41 -7.60
CA TYR A 322 11.55 -8.38 -7.69
C TYR A 322 12.90 -7.71 -7.96
N ALA A 323 12.99 -6.83 -8.98
CA ALA A 323 14.25 -6.18 -9.33
C ALA A 323 14.83 -5.34 -8.19
N SER A 324 14.00 -4.63 -7.43
CA SER A 324 14.46 -3.81 -6.31
C SER A 324 14.78 -4.63 -5.05
N ASP A 325 14.06 -5.74 -4.77
CA ASP A 325 14.38 -6.63 -3.66
C ASP A 325 15.73 -7.33 -3.90
N ILE A 326 15.89 -8.00 -5.06
CA ILE A 326 17.16 -8.67 -5.38
C ILE A 326 18.31 -7.68 -5.61
N GLY A 327 17.97 -6.47 -6.06
CA GLY A 327 18.94 -5.40 -6.26
C GLY A 327 19.67 -5.05 -4.96
N LEU A 328 18.94 -4.93 -3.83
CA LEU A 328 19.55 -4.73 -2.51
C LEU A 328 20.48 -5.89 -2.12
N GLU A 329 20.11 -7.13 -2.42
CA GLU A 329 20.96 -8.29 -2.15
C GLU A 329 22.24 -8.24 -3.00
N VAL A 330 22.12 -7.93 -4.30
CA VAL A 330 23.24 -7.85 -5.23
C VAL A 330 24.22 -6.74 -4.86
N VAL A 331 23.74 -5.52 -4.58
CA VAL A 331 24.66 -4.42 -4.19
C VAL A 331 25.32 -4.67 -2.84
N ASN A 332 24.61 -5.32 -1.90
CA ASN A 332 25.18 -5.74 -0.62
C ASN A 332 26.31 -6.77 -0.83
N ASP A 333 26.08 -7.78 -1.66
CA ASP A 333 27.09 -8.80 -1.95
C ASP A 333 28.27 -8.21 -2.75
N ALA A 334 28.03 -7.28 -3.67
CA ALA A 334 29.08 -6.58 -4.40
C ALA A 334 29.97 -5.78 -3.43
N LEU A 335 29.39 -4.98 -2.55
CA LEU A 335 30.13 -4.24 -1.52
C LEU A 335 30.89 -5.19 -0.60
N GLN A 336 30.30 -6.30 -0.20
CA GLN A 336 30.94 -7.31 0.65
C GLN A 336 32.16 -7.96 -0.05
N ILE A 337 32.10 -8.21 -1.36
CA ILE A 337 33.22 -8.76 -2.15
C ILE A 337 34.40 -7.79 -2.16
N PHE A 338 34.14 -6.47 -2.23
CA PHE A 338 35.18 -5.44 -2.13
C PHE A 338 35.80 -5.34 -0.73
N GLY A 339 35.11 -5.80 0.30
CA GLY A 339 35.55 -5.69 1.69
C GLY A 339 35.73 -4.22 2.12
N GLY A 340 36.76 -3.92 2.90
CA GLY A 340 37.01 -2.56 3.41
C GLY A 340 37.17 -1.51 2.31
N SER A 341 37.69 -1.87 1.14
CA SER A 341 37.82 -0.94 0.00
C SER A 341 36.46 -0.47 -0.50
N GLY A 342 35.46 -1.36 -0.57
CA GLY A 342 34.10 -1.03 -1.00
C GLY A 342 33.34 -0.13 -0.03
N TYR A 343 33.80 -0.01 1.22
CA TYR A 343 33.14 0.81 2.25
C TYR A 343 33.61 2.29 2.24
N LEU A 344 34.54 2.62 1.35
CA LEU A 344 35.05 3.98 1.23
C LEU A 344 34.16 4.81 0.27
N LYS A 345 33.83 6.05 0.69
CA LYS A 345 33.11 6.98 -0.20
C LYS A 345 33.88 7.23 -1.49
N GLY A 346 33.15 7.22 -2.59
CA GLY A 346 33.69 7.39 -3.93
C GLY A 346 33.92 6.09 -4.68
N MET A 347 33.71 4.96 -4.04
CA MET A 347 33.66 3.67 -4.73
C MET A 347 32.29 3.46 -5.37
N GLU A 348 32.26 2.92 -6.57
CA GLU A 348 31.00 2.69 -7.32
C GLU A 348 30.05 1.75 -6.57
N VAL A 349 30.56 0.72 -5.91
CA VAL A 349 29.76 -0.24 -5.14
C VAL A 349 29.14 0.40 -3.88
N GLU A 350 29.82 1.36 -3.25
CA GLU A 350 29.28 2.14 -2.12
C GLU A 350 28.13 3.03 -2.58
N ARG A 351 28.30 3.75 -3.70
CA ARG A 351 27.26 4.59 -4.29
C ARG A 351 26.07 3.75 -4.73
N ALA A 352 26.29 2.63 -5.43
CA ALA A 352 25.25 1.69 -5.84
C ALA A 352 24.43 1.17 -4.64
N TYR A 353 25.07 0.89 -3.50
CA TYR A 353 24.38 0.47 -2.27
C TYR A 353 23.44 1.55 -1.74
N ARG A 354 23.85 2.82 -1.74
CA ARG A 354 22.98 3.95 -1.32
C ARG A 354 21.85 4.20 -2.31
N ASP A 355 22.16 4.19 -3.61
CA ASP A 355 21.23 4.46 -4.69
C ASP A 355 20.12 3.39 -4.77
N MET A 356 20.48 2.11 -4.56
CA MET A 356 19.52 1.01 -4.65
C MET A 356 18.36 1.13 -3.67
N LYS A 357 18.60 1.70 -2.47
CA LYS A 357 17.58 1.71 -1.41
C LYS A 357 16.29 2.40 -1.83
N ILE A 358 16.36 3.46 -2.61
CA ILE A 358 15.16 4.20 -3.04
C ILE A 358 14.24 3.36 -3.94
N CYS A 359 14.80 2.43 -4.70
CA CYS A 359 14.02 1.60 -5.64
C CYS A 359 12.97 0.72 -4.95
N THR A 360 13.12 0.44 -3.65
CA THR A 360 12.09 -0.26 -2.86
C THR A 360 11.01 0.66 -2.30
N ILE A 361 11.16 1.98 -2.42
CA ILE A 361 10.32 2.98 -1.74
C ILE A 361 9.41 3.70 -2.73
N TYR A 362 9.98 4.38 -3.72
CA TYR A 362 9.21 5.27 -4.61
C TYR A 362 8.45 4.51 -5.72
N GLU A 363 7.57 5.23 -6.42
CA GLU A 363 6.59 4.69 -7.38
C GLU A 363 5.75 3.53 -6.81
N GLY A 364 5.43 3.65 -5.52
CA GLY A 364 4.78 2.64 -4.71
C GLY A 364 5.79 1.71 -4.04
N THR A 365 5.75 1.66 -2.71
CA THR A 365 6.64 0.78 -1.94
C THR A 365 6.48 -0.68 -2.36
N ASN A 366 7.47 -1.54 -2.04
CA ASN A 366 7.37 -2.95 -2.38
C ASN A 366 6.19 -3.65 -1.68
N GLU A 367 5.70 -3.11 -0.56
CA GLU A 367 4.44 -3.51 0.07
C GLU A 367 3.25 -3.17 -0.82
N ILE A 368 3.23 -1.97 -1.42
CA ILE A 368 2.17 -1.58 -2.38
C ILE A 368 2.24 -2.43 -3.65
N GLN A 369 3.43 -2.77 -4.16
CA GLN A 369 3.53 -3.71 -5.28
C GLN A 369 2.88 -5.06 -4.94
N ARG A 370 3.13 -5.58 -3.72
CA ARG A 370 2.49 -6.82 -3.25
C ARG A 370 0.97 -6.69 -3.14
N VAL A 371 0.45 -5.54 -2.72
CA VAL A 371 -1.00 -5.24 -2.74
C VAL A 371 -1.55 -5.29 -4.17
N VAL A 372 -0.86 -4.67 -5.12
CA VAL A 372 -1.26 -4.69 -6.55
C VAL A 372 -1.26 -6.13 -7.08
N ILE A 373 -0.17 -6.86 -6.92
CA ILE A 373 -0.04 -8.26 -7.36
C ILE A 373 -1.15 -9.12 -6.74
N ALA A 374 -1.31 -9.04 -5.41
CA ALA A 374 -2.32 -9.80 -4.70
C ALA A 374 -3.73 -9.51 -5.20
N SER A 375 -4.05 -8.25 -5.50
CA SER A 375 -5.36 -7.85 -6.01
C SER A 375 -5.69 -8.48 -7.37
N HIS A 376 -4.70 -8.73 -8.21
CA HIS A 376 -4.86 -9.41 -9.50
C HIS A 376 -5.01 -10.93 -9.33
N ILE A 377 -4.20 -11.54 -8.46
CA ILE A 377 -4.20 -13.00 -8.23
C ILE A 377 -5.46 -13.45 -7.47
N ILE A 378 -5.81 -12.73 -6.41
CA ILE A 378 -6.96 -13.07 -5.55
C ILE A 378 -8.28 -12.64 -6.22
N GLY A 379 -8.20 -11.67 -7.13
CA GLY A 379 -9.35 -10.98 -7.69
C GLY A 379 -9.91 -9.94 -6.74
N LYS A 380 -10.76 -9.04 -7.26
CA LYS A 380 -11.52 -8.13 -6.41
C LYS A 380 -12.41 -8.98 -5.52
N ALA A 381 -12.32 -8.80 -4.21
CA ALA A 381 -13.35 -9.32 -3.31
C ALA A 381 -14.72 -9.00 -3.95
N PRO A 382 -15.66 -9.96 -3.97
CA PRO A 382 -16.96 -9.68 -4.55
C PRO A 382 -17.42 -8.34 -4.00
N LYS A 383 -17.77 -7.39 -4.90
CA LYS A 383 -18.26 -6.07 -4.48
C LYS A 383 -19.29 -6.38 -3.42
N LYS A 384 -19.04 -5.99 -2.17
CA LYS A 384 -20.11 -5.95 -1.16
C LYS A 384 -21.29 -5.32 -1.89
N ALA A 385 -22.39 -6.05 -1.99
CA ALA A 385 -23.61 -5.56 -2.63
C ALA A 385 -23.73 -4.11 -2.20
N SER A 386 -23.72 -3.20 -3.14
CA SER A 386 -23.51 -1.76 -3.02
C SER A 386 -23.76 -1.29 -1.60
N ALA A 387 -22.69 -0.91 -0.88
CA ALA A 387 -22.87 -0.31 0.44
C ALA A 387 -23.89 0.80 0.23
N LYS A 388 -25.10 0.58 0.72
CA LYS A 388 -26.10 1.64 0.85
C LYS A 388 -25.31 2.82 1.37
N LYS A 389 -25.36 3.99 0.67
CA LYS A 389 -24.64 5.22 0.97
C LYS A 389 -24.27 5.29 2.44
N LYS A 390 -22.95 5.42 2.76
CA LYS A 390 -22.55 5.68 4.16
C LYS A 390 -23.50 6.73 4.68
N PRO A 391 -24.22 6.53 5.79
CA PRO A 391 -25.06 7.56 6.34
C PRO A 391 -24.17 8.79 6.48
N LYS A 392 -24.65 9.97 6.02
CA LYS A 392 -23.95 11.25 6.21
C LYS A 392 -23.48 11.32 7.65
N ALA A 393 -22.19 11.64 7.84
CA ALA A 393 -21.71 12.01 9.18
C ALA A 393 -22.70 13.03 9.75
N ILE A 394 -23.26 12.74 10.91
CA ILE A 394 -24.26 13.60 11.55
C ILE A 394 -23.52 14.88 11.96
N THR A 395 -23.59 15.90 11.13
CA THR A 395 -23.19 17.27 11.46
C THR A 395 -24.35 17.93 12.21
N GLY A 396 -24.67 17.44 13.42
CA GLY A 396 -25.74 17.96 14.25
C GLY A 396 -25.73 17.33 15.64
N GLU A 397 -26.44 17.93 16.59
CA GLU A 397 -26.64 17.33 17.90
C GLU A 397 -27.28 15.96 17.76
N ARG A 398 -26.73 14.94 18.47
CA ARG A 398 -27.30 13.59 18.50
C ARG A 398 -28.75 13.62 19.01
N LYS A 399 -29.64 12.82 18.41
CA LYS A 399 -31.00 12.57 18.95
C LYS A 399 -30.83 12.05 20.38
N LYS A 400 -31.49 12.66 21.34
CA LYS A 400 -31.42 12.25 22.75
C LYS A 400 -32.80 11.75 23.21
N MET A 401 -33.14 10.52 22.80
CA MET A 401 -34.33 9.84 23.31
C MET A 401 -33.94 8.85 24.42
N ILE A 402 -34.00 9.29 25.67
CA ILE A 402 -33.63 8.48 26.83
C ILE A 402 -34.92 8.05 27.54
N PHE A 403 -35.21 6.76 27.52
CA PHE A 403 -36.36 6.16 28.16
C PHE A 403 -36.08 5.95 29.65
N ARG A 404 -36.81 6.65 30.50
CA ARG A 404 -36.64 6.66 31.97
C ARG A 404 -37.87 6.13 32.72
N ASP A 405 -39.04 6.25 32.09
CA ASP A 405 -40.33 5.95 32.69
C ASP A 405 -40.94 4.71 32.06
N GLY A 406 -41.72 3.99 32.87
CA GLY A 406 -42.39 2.74 32.49
C GLY A 406 -41.60 1.49 32.90
N THR A 407 -42.17 0.33 32.62
CA THR A 407 -41.53 -0.97 32.86
C THR A 407 -40.36 -1.20 31.91
N ALA A 408 -39.40 -2.06 32.27
CA ALA A 408 -38.28 -2.45 31.41
C ALA A 408 -38.76 -2.91 30.03
N LYS A 409 -39.88 -3.65 29.96
CA LYS A 409 -40.47 -4.10 28.70
C LYS A 409 -40.96 -2.93 27.85
N GLU A 410 -41.70 -1.98 28.43
CA GLU A 410 -42.18 -0.79 27.70
C GLU A 410 -41.04 0.08 27.17
N GLN A 411 -39.94 0.21 27.91
CA GLN A 411 -38.74 0.94 27.48
C GLN A 411 -38.06 0.23 26.31
N VAL A 412 -37.94 -1.10 26.34
CA VAL A 412 -37.39 -1.91 25.26
C VAL A 412 -38.29 -1.84 24.02
N ASP A 413 -39.61 -1.96 24.15
CA ASP A 413 -40.52 -1.89 23.02
C ASP A 413 -40.42 -0.53 22.30
N LYS A 414 -40.36 0.58 23.05
CA LYS A 414 -40.14 1.93 22.50
C LYS A 414 -38.79 2.07 21.79
N LEU A 415 -37.72 1.50 22.35
CA LEU A 415 -36.38 1.51 21.72
C LEU A 415 -36.39 0.74 20.40
N VAL A 416 -36.96 -0.47 20.38
CA VAL A 416 -37.01 -1.32 19.19
C VAL A 416 -37.86 -0.68 18.09
N GLU A 417 -39.01 -0.06 18.46
CA GLU A 417 -39.83 0.69 17.51
C GLU A 417 -39.06 1.88 16.91
N ALA A 418 -38.33 2.65 17.72
CA ALA A 418 -37.52 3.77 17.27
C ALA A 418 -36.40 3.33 16.33
N LEU A 419 -35.70 2.24 16.63
CA LEU A 419 -34.64 1.68 15.76
C LEU A 419 -35.23 1.18 14.43
N LYS A 420 -36.38 0.49 14.44
CA LYS A 420 -37.06 0.05 13.21
C LYS A 420 -37.49 1.25 12.35
N LYS A 421 -37.98 2.32 12.97
CA LYS A 421 -38.36 3.57 12.29
C LYS A 421 -37.17 4.26 11.65
N ASP A 422 -36.00 4.17 12.27
CA ASP A 422 -34.72 4.66 11.68
C ASP A 422 -34.15 3.71 10.59
N GLY A 423 -34.85 2.63 10.27
CA GLY A 423 -34.53 1.72 9.17
C GLY A 423 -33.58 0.59 9.52
N TYR A 424 -33.37 0.27 10.79
CA TYR A 424 -32.59 -0.90 11.21
C TYR A 424 -33.35 -2.20 10.93
N ASP A 425 -32.69 -3.06 10.12
CA ASP A 425 -33.18 -4.41 9.82
C ASP A 425 -32.27 -5.43 10.53
N PHE A 426 -32.89 -6.19 11.45
CA PHE A 426 -32.21 -7.21 12.26
C PHE A 426 -32.32 -8.62 11.66
N SER A 427 -32.79 -8.76 10.43
CA SER A 427 -32.90 -10.06 9.73
C SER A 427 -31.60 -10.59 9.17
N VAL A 428 -30.59 -9.72 9.05
CA VAL A 428 -29.25 -10.07 8.51
C VAL A 428 -28.20 -9.83 9.59
N GLY A 429 -27.37 -10.84 9.88
CA GLY A 429 -26.33 -10.77 10.91
C GLY A 429 -24.91 -10.92 10.37
N ILE A 430 -23.95 -10.48 11.17
CA ILE A 430 -22.51 -10.72 10.98
C ILE A 430 -21.99 -11.68 12.06
N PRO A 431 -20.87 -12.41 11.84
CA PRO A 431 -20.23 -13.19 12.88
C PRO A 431 -19.85 -12.34 14.10
N MET A 432 -20.06 -12.87 15.31
CA MET A 432 -19.77 -12.16 16.57
C MET A 432 -18.29 -11.84 16.76
N ASP A 433 -17.41 -12.59 16.13
CA ASP A 433 -15.96 -12.42 16.13
C ASP A 433 -15.44 -11.46 15.03
N THR A 434 -16.33 -10.86 14.24
CA THR A 434 -15.95 -9.83 13.25
C THR A 434 -15.11 -8.74 13.92
N PRO A 435 -13.95 -8.33 13.37
CA PRO A 435 -13.15 -7.23 13.89
C PRO A 435 -13.97 -5.95 14.05
N ILE A 436 -13.85 -5.28 15.20
CA ILE A 436 -14.66 -4.09 15.56
C ILE A 436 -14.62 -3.00 14.47
N ALA A 437 -13.44 -2.76 13.89
CA ALA A 437 -13.25 -1.76 12.83
C ALA A 437 -14.00 -2.10 11.52
N ASN A 438 -14.36 -3.37 11.32
CA ASN A 438 -15.06 -3.86 10.13
C ASN A 438 -16.54 -4.19 10.39
N ALA A 439 -16.97 -4.09 11.65
CA ALA A 439 -18.33 -4.44 12.05
C ALA A 439 -19.32 -3.31 11.73
N GLU A 440 -20.47 -3.65 11.17
CA GLU A 440 -21.58 -2.69 10.99
C GLU A 440 -22.33 -2.44 12.29
N ARG A 441 -22.36 -3.43 13.19
CA ARG A 441 -23.03 -3.38 14.48
C ARG A 441 -22.16 -3.98 15.56
N VAL A 442 -22.18 -3.38 16.74
CA VAL A 442 -21.42 -3.87 17.91
C VAL A 442 -22.29 -3.81 19.15
N VAL A 443 -22.37 -4.92 19.86
CA VAL A 443 -22.88 -4.98 21.25
C VAL A 443 -21.66 -5.01 22.18
N SER A 444 -21.54 -4.03 23.05
CA SER A 444 -20.33 -3.81 23.85
C SER A 444 -20.59 -3.88 25.34
N ALA A 445 -19.85 -4.75 26.04
CA ALA A 445 -19.95 -4.96 27.47
C ALA A 445 -19.15 -3.92 28.27
N GLY A 446 -19.80 -3.29 29.24
CA GLY A 446 -19.15 -2.46 30.26
C GLY A 446 -19.05 -3.18 31.60
N LYS A 447 -18.32 -2.52 32.57
CA LYS A 447 -18.19 -3.06 33.93
C LYS A 447 -19.54 -3.32 34.64
N GLY A 448 -20.64 -2.62 34.21
CA GLY A 448 -21.97 -2.82 34.72
C GLY A 448 -22.60 -4.19 34.42
N ILE A 449 -21.96 -5.02 33.56
CA ILE A 449 -22.41 -6.40 33.33
C ILE A 449 -22.19 -7.30 34.58
N GLY A 450 -21.34 -6.90 35.51
CA GLY A 450 -21.02 -7.65 36.72
C GLY A 450 -20.11 -8.84 36.45
N GLU A 451 -20.60 -10.05 36.76
CA GLU A 451 -19.85 -11.29 36.69
C GLU A 451 -19.65 -11.79 35.24
N LYS A 452 -18.61 -12.64 35.03
CA LYS A 452 -18.22 -13.17 33.71
C LYS A 452 -19.36 -13.97 33.06
N GLU A 453 -20.11 -14.71 33.87
CA GLU A 453 -21.24 -15.54 33.44
C GLU A 453 -22.34 -14.71 32.73
N ASN A 454 -22.45 -13.43 33.07
CA ASN A 454 -23.41 -12.51 32.45
C ASN A 454 -23.02 -12.10 31.01
N MET A 455 -21.80 -12.41 30.58
CA MET A 455 -21.41 -12.21 29.18
C MET A 455 -22.29 -12.99 28.19
N LYS A 456 -22.94 -14.07 28.63
CA LYS A 456 -23.93 -14.81 27.86
C LYS A 456 -25.09 -13.93 27.38
N LEU A 457 -25.47 -12.91 28.16
CA LEU A 457 -26.52 -11.95 27.78
C LEU A 457 -26.06 -11.03 26.64
N ILE A 458 -24.77 -10.66 26.65
CA ILE A 458 -24.14 -9.90 25.55
C ILE A 458 -24.07 -10.75 24.30
N GLU A 459 -23.68 -12.01 24.40
CA GLU A 459 -23.60 -12.97 23.30
C GLU A 459 -24.96 -13.22 22.67
N GLU A 460 -26.00 -13.44 23.50
CA GLU A 460 -27.36 -13.64 23.00
C GLU A 460 -27.89 -12.39 22.30
N LEU A 461 -27.71 -11.21 22.88
CA LEU A 461 -28.09 -9.96 22.21
C LEU A 461 -27.31 -9.75 20.91
N ALA A 462 -26.00 -9.98 20.90
CA ALA A 462 -25.16 -9.85 19.70
C ALA A 462 -25.61 -10.83 18.60
N LYS A 463 -26.03 -12.05 18.98
CA LYS A 463 -26.59 -13.05 18.07
C LYS A 463 -27.90 -12.58 17.48
N GLN A 464 -28.81 -12.03 18.29
CA GLN A 464 -30.13 -11.52 17.86
C GLN A 464 -30.00 -10.24 17.02
N GLU A 465 -29.03 -9.37 17.32
CA GLU A 465 -28.69 -8.18 16.54
C GLU A 465 -27.97 -8.51 15.25
N GLY A 466 -27.28 -9.67 15.17
CA GLY A 466 -26.33 -9.95 14.14
C GLY A 466 -25.12 -9.01 14.22
N ALA A 467 -24.58 -8.82 15.41
CA ALA A 467 -23.55 -7.85 15.75
C ALA A 467 -22.25 -8.51 16.23
N ALA A 468 -21.13 -7.80 16.11
CA ALA A 468 -19.88 -8.21 16.75
C ALA A 468 -19.90 -7.85 18.25
N ILE A 469 -19.12 -8.61 19.04
CA ILE A 469 -18.97 -8.34 20.46
C ILE A 469 -17.77 -7.41 20.69
N GLY A 470 -18.04 -6.32 21.42
CA GLY A 470 -17.03 -5.38 21.90
C GLY A 470 -17.02 -5.27 23.42
N SER A 471 -16.08 -4.50 23.97
CA SER A 471 -16.05 -4.23 25.41
C SER A 471 -15.43 -2.88 25.76
N SER A 472 -15.65 -2.45 27.00
CA SER A 472 -14.87 -1.37 27.59
C SER A 472 -13.49 -1.89 28.03
N ARG A 473 -12.51 -0.99 28.17
CA ARG A 473 -11.14 -1.33 28.59
C ARG A 473 -11.07 -2.17 29.88
N PRO A 474 -11.82 -1.83 30.97
CA PRO A 474 -11.78 -2.66 32.18
C PRO A 474 -12.25 -4.10 31.97
N VAL A 475 -13.22 -4.35 31.09
CA VAL A 475 -13.75 -5.70 30.81
C VAL A 475 -12.71 -6.55 30.07
N ALA A 476 -11.95 -5.97 29.13
CA ALA A 476 -10.92 -6.68 28.41
C ALA A 476 -9.58 -6.78 29.17
N GLU A 477 -9.06 -5.66 29.72
CA GLU A 477 -7.74 -5.64 30.36
C GLU A 477 -7.75 -6.15 31.81
N THR A 478 -8.71 -5.68 32.62
CA THR A 478 -8.70 -5.95 34.07
C THR A 478 -9.44 -7.23 34.41
N LEU A 479 -10.67 -7.36 33.91
CA LEU A 479 -11.53 -8.51 34.19
C LEU A 479 -11.25 -9.70 33.25
N LYS A 480 -10.66 -9.44 32.08
CA LYS A 480 -10.31 -10.46 31.08
C LYS A 480 -11.51 -11.32 30.63
N TYR A 481 -12.71 -10.72 30.53
CA TYR A 481 -13.92 -11.42 30.08
C TYR A 481 -13.93 -11.65 28.58
N VAL A 482 -13.21 -10.81 27.83
CA VAL A 482 -13.03 -10.91 26.37
C VAL A 482 -11.55 -10.61 26.02
N PRO A 483 -11.07 -11.06 24.86
CA PRO A 483 -9.72 -10.76 24.39
C PRO A 483 -9.46 -9.25 24.28
N ILE A 484 -8.21 -8.80 24.47
CA ILE A 484 -7.82 -7.39 24.46
C ILE A 484 -8.14 -6.66 23.14
N ASN A 485 -8.15 -7.37 22.01
CA ASN A 485 -8.53 -6.84 20.71
C ASN A 485 -10.04 -6.55 20.57
N ARG A 486 -10.85 -6.82 21.59
CA ARG A 486 -12.29 -6.49 21.64
C ARG A 486 -12.58 -5.20 22.39
N TYR A 487 -11.57 -4.58 22.98
CA TYR A 487 -11.79 -3.32 23.68
C TYR A 487 -11.91 -2.12 22.72
N VAL A 488 -12.93 -1.28 22.97
CA VAL A 488 -13.25 -0.08 22.19
C VAL A 488 -12.83 1.16 22.97
N GLY A 489 -12.06 2.06 22.34
CA GLY A 489 -11.60 3.28 22.99
C GLY A 489 -10.48 3.99 22.22
N MET A 490 -9.94 5.07 22.81
CA MET A 490 -8.91 5.90 22.20
C MET A 490 -7.63 5.11 21.84
N SER A 491 -7.18 4.22 22.72
CA SER A 491 -6.02 3.33 22.55
C SER A 491 -6.40 1.89 22.16
N GLY A 492 -7.70 1.61 21.96
CA GLY A 492 -8.23 0.34 21.49
C GLY A 492 -8.77 0.42 20.08
N GLN A 493 -9.72 -0.47 19.80
CA GLN A 493 -10.42 -0.46 18.51
C GLN A 493 -11.33 0.77 18.38
N LYS A 494 -11.45 1.30 17.16
CA LYS A 494 -12.40 2.37 16.82
C LYS A 494 -13.56 1.77 16.05
N PHE A 495 -14.76 2.17 16.43
CA PHE A 495 -15.99 1.76 15.76
C PHE A 495 -16.58 2.91 14.96
N THR A 496 -16.81 2.67 13.68
CA THR A 496 -17.37 3.63 12.71
C THR A 496 -18.60 3.08 11.98
N GLY A 497 -19.18 2.00 12.51
CA GLY A 497 -20.33 1.33 11.91
C GLY A 497 -21.68 1.99 12.23
N ASN A 498 -22.75 1.28 11.88
CA ASN A 498 -24.11 1.83 11.91
C ASN A 498 -24.73 1.86 13.31
N LEU A 499 -24.51 0.84 14.14
CA LEU A 499 -25.17 0.72 15.45
C LEU A 499 -24.20 0.22 16.52
N TYR A 500 -24.06 0.99 17.59
CA TYR A 500 -23.27 0.65 18.77
C TYR A 500 -24.16 0.58 19.99
N ILE A 501 -24.27 -0.60 20.61
CA ILE A 501 -25.05 -0.79 21.85
C ILE A 501 -24.11 -0.91 23.03
N ALA A 502 -24.12 0.08 23.89
CA ALA A 502 -23.29 0.18 25.09
C ALA A 502 -24.03 -0.38 26.30
N CYS A 503 -23.68 -1.59 26.75
CA CYS A 503 -24.35 -2.30 27.84
C CYS A 503 -23.54 -2.16 29.14
N GLY A 504 -24.05 -1.39 30.11
CA GLY A 504 -23.39 -1.17 31.40
C GLY A 504 -22.08 -0.36 31.29
N ILE A 505 -21.92 0.44 30.24
CA ILE A 505 -20.75 1.31 30.00
C ILE A 505 -21.04 2.70 30.57
N SER A 506 -20.14 3.24 31.40
CA SER A 506 -20.31 4.57 32.02
C SER A 506 -20.10 5.73 31.03
N GLY A 507 -19.32 5.55 29.98
CA GLY A 507 -19.00 6.61 29.02
C GLY A 507 -17.81 7.49 29.42
N ALA A 508 -16.74 6.88 29.94
CA ALA A 508 -15.47 7.58 30.14
C ALA A 508 -14.97 8.17 28.81
N GLY A 509 -14.33 9.37 28.86
CA GLY A 509 -13.91 10.13 27.68
C GLY A 509 -13.03 9.34 26.68
N GLN A 510 -12.22 8.41 27.19
CA GLN A 510 -11.41 7.53 26.33
C GLN A 510 -12.23 6.54 25.54
N HIS A 511 -13.32 5.99 26.13
CA HIS A 511 -14.25 5.09 25.45
C HIS A 511 -15.05 5.85 24.39
N LEU A 512 -15.57 7.03 24.75
CA LEU A 512 -16.36 7.88 23.86
C LEU A 512 -15.58 8.28 22.60
N LYS A 513 -14.26 8.51 22.68
CA LYS A 513 -13.41 8.77 21.52
C LYS A 513 -13.33 7.56 20.56
N GLY A 514 -13.55 6.35 21.06
CA GLY A 514 -13.57 5.14 20.23
C GLY A 514 -14.87 4.91 19.46
N ILE A 515 -15.96 5.59 19.84
CA ILE A 515 -17.31 5.42 19.26
C ILE A 515 -17.91 6.70 18.68
N LYS A 516 -17.15 7.82 18.69
CA LYS A 516 -17.65 9.13 18.27
C LYS A 516 -18.21 9.15 16.85
N ASP A 517 -17.65 8.29 15.98
CA ASP A 517 -17.99 8.21 14.56
C ASP A 517 -19.04 7.11 14.26
N ALA A 518 -19.63 6.49 15.30
CA ALA A 518 -20.77 5.59 15.16
C ALA A 518 -22.02 6.33 14.67
N THR A 519 -22.76 5.76 13.73
CA THR A 519 -23.99 6.40 13.21
C THR A 519 -25.04 6.52 14.30
N THR A 520 -25.35 5.44 15.03
CA THR A 520 -26.27 5.43 16.15
C THR A 520 -25.65 4.78 17.36
N ILE A 521 -25.75 5.42 18.49
CA ILE A 521 -25.33 4.91 19.80
C ILE A 521 -26.56 4.69 20.69
N VAL A 522 -26.70 3.46 21.14
CA VAL A 522 -27.70 3.07 22.17
C VAL A 522 -26.97 2.85 23.49
N ALA A 523 -27.43 3.43 24.57
CA ALA A 523 -26.86 3.27 25.90
C ALA A 523 -27.85 2.60 26.86
N ILE A 524 -27.39 1.57 27.58
CA ILE A 524 -28.14 0.90 28.65
C ILE A 524 -27.31 1.02 29.93
N ASN A 525 -27.80 1.72 30.93
CA ASN A 525 -27.11 1.92 32.19
C ASN A 525 -28.10 2.22 33.31
N ASN A 526 -27.84 1.68 34.51
CA ASN A 526 -28.69 1.91 35.68
C ASN A 526 -28.45 3.28 36.34
N ASN A 527 -27.32 3.95 36.05
CA ASN A 527 -27.06 5.30 36.54
C ASN A 527 -27.65 6.33 35.55
N PRO A 528 -28.71 7.08 35.91
CA PRO A 528 -29.35 8.05 35.01
C PRO A 528 -28.42 9.23 34.62
N ASN A 529 -27.35 9.45 35.38
CA ASN A 529 -26.36 10.51 35.16
C ASN A 529 -25.10 10.02 34.45
N ALA A 530 -25.05 8.77 33.98
CA ALA A 530 -23.87 8.22 33.30
C ALA A 530 -23.52 9.08 32.06
N PRO A 531 -22.25 9.47 31.88
CA PRO A 531 -21.80 10.32 30.76
C PRO A 531 -22.13 9.74 29.38
N ILE A 532 -22.33 8.43 29.26
CA ILE A 532 -22.70 7.76 28.00
C ILE A 532 -24.01 8.32 27.44
N PHE A 533 -24.99 8.67 28.28
CA PHE A 533 -26.29 9.20 27.83
C PHE A 533 -26.19 10.57 27.17
N LYS A 534 -25.13 11.35 27.47
CA LYS A 534 -24.89 12.64 26.82
C LYS A 534 -24.43 12.46 25.36
N ASN A 535 -23.94 11.26 25.01
CA ASN A 535 -23.38 10.92 23.73
C ASN A 535 -24.16 9.82 22.99
N ALA A 536 -25.29 9.40 23.52
CA ALA A 536 -26.18 8.41 22.93
C ALA A 536 -27.30 9.08 22.14
N ASP A 537 -27.75 8.42 21.08
CA ASP A 537 -28.96 8.79 20.34
C ASP A 537 -30.22 8.24 21.04
N TYR A 538 -30.07 7.03 21.56
CA TYR A 538 -31.11 6.35 22.34
C TYR A 538 -30.52 5.82 23.65
N GLY A 539 -31.35 5.72 24.68
CA GLY A 539 -30.91 5.13 25.92
C GLY A 539 -32.06 4.56 26.77
N ILE A 540 -31.71 3.55 27.55
CA ILE A 540 -32.60 3.00 28.60
C ILE A 540 -31.91 3.16 29.94
N VAL A 541 -32.59 3.80 30.88
CA VAL A 541 -32.14 3.87 32.28
C VAL A 541 -32.73 2.67 33.04
N GLY A 542 -31.91 1.62 33.20
CA GLY A 542 -32.32 0.37 33.81
C GLY A 542 -31.17 -0.59 34.04
N ASP A 543 -31.43 -1.68 34.74
CA ASP A 543 -30.45 -2.74 34.96
C ASP A 543 -30.21 -3.52 33.67
N VAL A 544 -28.96 -3.63 33.27
CA VAL A 544 -28.56 -4.39 32.08
C VAL A 544 -28.97 -5.84 32.14
N LEU A 545 -28.98 -6.46 33.34
CA LEU A 545 -29.38 -7.86 33.52
C LEU A 545 -30.88 -8.09 33.29
N GLU A 546 -31.71 -7.06 33.49
CA GLU A 546 -33.15 -7.09 33.21
C GLU A 546 -33.43 -6.71 31.73
N ILE A 547 -32.74 -5.69 31.22
CA ILE A 547 -33.01 -5.12 29.88
C ILE A 547 -32.50 -6.02 28.75
N LEU A 548 -31.31 -6.63 28.88
CA LEU A 548 -30.70 -7.39 27.76
C LEU A 548 -31.54 -8.60 27.34
N PRO A 549 -32.09 -9.43 28.24
CA PRO A 549 -32.96 -10.55 27.82
C PRO A 549 -34.23 -10.08 27.10
N LEU A 550 -34.82 -8.99 27.57
CA LEU A 550 -36.03 -8.41 26.95
C LEU A 550 -35.73 -7.85 25.56
N LEU A 551 -34.60 -7.18 25.42
CA LEU A 551 -34.14 -6.63 24.13
C LEU A 551 -33.83 -7.74 23.14
N ALA A 552 -33.12 -8.79 23.57
CA ALA A 552 -32.84 -9.95 22.73
C ALA A 552 -34.12 -10.64 22.25
N ALA A 553 -35.09 -10.83 23.16
CA ALA A 553 -36.40 -11.41 22.81
C ALA A 553 -37.22 -10.53 21.87
N ALA A 554 -37.18 -9.20 22.02
CA ALA A 554 -37.90 -8.26 21.16
C ALA A 554 -37.34 -8.17 19.74
N LEU A 555 -36.08 -8.59 19.55
CA LEU A 555 -35.37 -8.64 18.25
C LEU A 555 -35.42 -10.03 17.62
N ASP A 556 -35.85 -11.05 18.36
CA ASP A 556 -36.10 -12.38 17.83
C ASP A 556 -37.38 -12.38 16.97
N ASN A 557 -37.19 -12.51 15.66
CA ASN A 557 -38.27 -12.55 14.68
C ASN A 557 -38.66 -13.99 14.28
N GLY A 558 -38.22 -15.01 15.03
CA GLY A 558 -38.57 -16.42 14.84
C GLY A 558 -38.08 -17.04 13.52
N LYS A 559 -37.29 -16.33 12.73
CA LYS A 559 -36.69 -16.85 11.50
C LYS A 559 -35.22 -17.17 11.75
N PRO A 560 -34.74 -18.35 11.33
CA PRO A 560 -33.29 -18.62 11.35
C PRO A 560 -32.59 -17.54 10.52
N LYS A 561 -31.72 -16.76 11.16
CA LYS A 561 -30.92 -15.75 10.47
C LYS A 561 -30.07 -16.45 9.46
N LYS A 562 -30.15 -16.05 8.18
CA LYS A 562 -29.20 -16.51 7.16
C LYS A 562 -27.82 -16.11 7.63
N PRO A 563 -26.91 -17.07 7.91
CA PRO A 563 -25.54 -16.73 8.18
C PRO A 563 -25.01 -15.96 6.95
N ALA A 564 -24.30 -14.87 7.17
CA ALA A 564 -23.44 -14.32 6.14
C ALA A 564 -22.59 -15.47 5.59
N PRO A 565 -22.40 -15.58 4.26
CA PRO A 565 -21.60 -16.65 3.70
C PRO A 565 -20.28 -16.73 4.45
N PRO A 566 -19.85 -17.92 4.90
CA PRO A 566 -18.64 -18.04 5.71
C PRO A 566 -17.52 -17.34 4.98
N MET A 567 -16.85 -16.41 5.66
CA MET A 567 -15.56 -15.91 5.18
C MET A 567 -14.73 -17.17 4.97
N LYS A 568 -14.29 -17.42 3.71
CA LYS A 568 -13.36 -18.51 3.43
C LYS A 568 -12.24 -18.35 4.44
N LYS A 569 -12.08 -19.35 5.33
CA LYS A 569 -11.00 -19.41 6.32
C LYS A 569 -9.73 -19.05 5.55
N MET A 570 -9.06 -17.98 5.93
CA MET A 570 -7.73 -17.67 5.40
C MET A 570 -6.89 -18.90 5.70
N LYS A 571 -6.42 -19.57 4.66
CA LYS A 571 -5.36 -20.55 4.83
C LYS A 571 -4.23 -19.81 5.54
N ARG A 572 -3.80 -20.31 6.69
CA ARG A 572 -2.64 -19.79 7.42
C ARG A 572 -1.49 -19.64 6.44
N PRO A 573 -0.63 -18.62 6.56
CA PRO A 573 0.51 -18.48 5.67
C PRO A 573 1.34 -19.76 5.72
N PHE A 574 1.63 -20.31 4.56
CA PHE A 574 2.51 -21.44 4.37
C PHE A 574 3.91 -21.03 4.83
N ILE A 575 4.26 -21.39 6.04
CA ILE A 575 5.63 -21.24 6.54
C ILE A 575 6.38 -22.47 6.03
N LEU A 576 7.23 -22.26 5.04
CA LEU A 576 8.27 -23.22 4.66
C LEU A 576 9.18 -23.43 5.87
N LYS A 577 8.96 -24.50 6.62
CA LYS A 577 9.91 -25.05 7.57
C LYS A 577 10.53 -26.29 6.97
N ASP A 578 11.49 -26.10 6.10
CA ASP A 578 12.46 -27.14 5.75
C ASP A 578 13.66 -27.02 6.68
N ALA A 579 13.49 -27.48 7.93
CA ALA A 579 14.61 -27.83 8.79
C ALA A 579 14.62 -29.36 8.91
N PRO A 580 15.68 -30.07 8.46
CA PRO A 580 15.75 -31.52 8.60
C PRO A 580 15.85 -31.91 10.07
N GLY A 581 14.94 -32.80 10.54
CA GLY A 581 15.05 -33.48 11.79
C GLY A 581 13.90 -33.38 12.80
N TYR A 582 12.71 -32.90 12.42
CA TYR A 582 11.55 -32.94 13.31
C TYR A 582 10.39 -33.71 12.66
N PRO A 583 9.87 -34.76 13.34
CA PRO A 583 8.69 -35.46 12.88
C PRO A 583 7.48 -34.51 12.84
N ARG A 584 6.74 -34.53 11.74
CA ARG A 584 5.53 -33.73 11.52
C ARG A 584 4.33 -34.66 11.63
N TYR A 585 3.30 -34.24 12.35
CA TYR A 585 2.08 -35.01 12.57
C TYR A 585 0.90 -34.33 11.89
N VAL A 586 0.28 -35.01 10.93
CA VAL A 586 -0.82 -34.47 10.11
C VAL A 586 -2.08 -35.30 10.28
N CYS A 587 -3.19 -34.64 10.54
CA CYS A 587 -4.51 -35.27 10.64
C CYS A 587 -4.94 -35.87 9.29
N SER A 588 -5.21 -37.18 9.24
CA SER A 588 -5.66 -37.86 8.04
C SER A 588 -7.06 -37.45 7.58
N GLY A 589 -7.89 -36.87 8.48
CA GLY A 589 -9.24 -36.43 8.15
C GLY A 589 -9.30 -35.06 7.46
N CYS A 590 -8.51 -34.08 7.88
CA CYS A 590 -8.60 -32.71 7.38
C CYS A 590 -7.28 -32.07 6.92
N GLY A 591 -6.14 -32.74 7.14
CA GLY A 591 -4.82 -32.20 6.80
C GLY A 591 -4.30 -31.16 7.78
N TYR A 592 -4.89 -31.04 8.97
CA TYR A 592 -4.34 -30.19 10.04
C TYR A 592 -2.97 -30.72 10.48
N GLU A 593 -1.98 -29.85 10.55
CA GLU A 593 -0.63 -30.18 11.01
C GLU A 593 -0.44 -29.64 12.44
N TYR A 594 -0.10 -30.52 13.36
CA TYR A 594 0.24 -30.13 14.73
C TYR A 594 1.64 -29.52 14.77
N ASP A 595 1.75 -28.30 15.28
CA ASP A 595 3.00 -27.58 15.46
C ASP A 595 3.30 -27.41 16.96
N LYS A 596 4.30 -28.16 17.47
CA LYS A 596 4.69 -28.11 18.86
C LYS A 596 5.13 -26.73 19.34
N ASP A 597 5.67 -25.90 18.46
CA ASP A 597 6.17 -24.57 18.83
C ASP A 597 5.03 -23.61 19.21
N PHE A 598 3.82 -23.90 18.74
CA PHE A 598 2.62 -23.13 19.06
C PHE A 598 1.69 -23.82 20.06
N GLY A 599 1.80 -25.16 20.23
CA GLY A 599 0.86 -25.92 21.02
C GLY A 599 -0.57 -25.87 20.48
N ASP A 600 -1.55 -26.07 21.35
CA ASP A 600 -2.97 -25.92 21.02
C ASP A 600 -3.71 -25.24 22.19
N GLU A 601 -3.90 -23.94 22.06
CA GLU A 601 -4.53 -23.12 23.11
C GLU A 601 -5.99 -23.50 23.36
N ALA A 602 -6.69 -24.06 22.35
CA ALA A 602 -8.08 -24.47 22.47
C ALA A 602 -8.25 -25.72 23.34
N SER A 603 -7.21 -26.57 23.38
CA SER A 603 -7.15 -27.80 24.18
C SER A 603 -6.20 -27.69 25.39
N ASP A 604 -5.82 -26.49 25.80
CA ASP A 604 -4.92 -26.20 26.93
C ASP A 604 -3.51 -26.81 26.79
N VAL A 605 -3.04 -26.99 25.55
CA VAL A 605 -1.72 -27.54 25.23
C VAL A 605 -0.71 -26.40 25.08
N ALA A 606 0.25 -26.36 26.01
CA ALA A 606 1.27 -25.30 26.02
C ALA A 606 2.22 -25.36 24.82
N PRO A 607 2.72 -24.21 24.31
CA PRO A 607 3.82 -24.18 23.35
C PRO A 607 5.04 -24.97 23.83
N GLY A 608 5.68 -25.73 22.94
CA GLY A 608 6.79 -26.61 23.25
C GLY A 608 6.39 -28.05 23.56
N THR A 609 5.12 -28.41 23.58
CA THR A 609 4.63 -29.76 23.83
C THR A 609 4.84 -30.66 22.61
N PRO A 610 5.63 -31.76 22.70
CA PRO A 610 5.74 -32.72 21.60
C PRO A 610 4.41 -33.44 21.34
N PHE A 611 4.16 -33.88 20.10
CA PHE A 611 2.90 -34.55 19.72
C PHE A 611 2.62 -35.80 20.58
N GLU A 612 3.66 -36.58 20.89
CA GLU A 612 3.56 -37.80 21.68
C GLU A 612 3.10 -37.54 23.13
N LYS A 613 3.34 -36.32 23.63
CA LYS A 613 2.97 -35.87 24.97
C LYS A 613 1.62 -35.16 25.05
N LEU A 614 0.90 -35.06 23.95
CA LEU A 614 -0.47 -34.57 23.96
C LEU A 614 -1.37 -35.49 24.82
N PRO A 615 -2.39 -34.93 25.50
CA PRO A 615 -3.38 -35.72 26.21
C PRO A 615 -3.94 -36.87 25.35
N GLU A 616 -4.28 -37.99 25.95
CA GLU A 616 -4.84 -39.15 25.23
C GLU A 616 -6.21 -38.80 24.58
N ASP A 617 -6.97 -37.91 25.21
CA ASP A 617 -8.25 -37.40 24.77
C ASP A 617 -8.15 -36.13 23.88
N TRP A 618 -6.91 -35.75 23.48
CA TRP A 618 -6.74 -34.63 22.56
C TRP A 618 -7.27 -34.96 21.16
N ILE A 619 -8.06 -34.07 20.63
CA ILE A 619 -8.68 -34.20 19.30
C ILE A 619 -8.19 -33.09 18.36
N CYS A 620 -8.22 -33.34 17.08
CA CYS A 620 -7.90 -32.37 16.04
C CYS A 620 -8.75 -31.09 16.19
N PRO A 621 -8.16 -29.90 16.36
CA PRO A 621 -8.90 -28.67 16.56
C PRO A 621 -9.70 -28.23 15.33
N ASP A 622 -9.38 -28.78 14.15
CA ASP A 622 -10.06 -28.40 12.90
C ASP A 622 -11.24 -29.32 12.54
N CYS A 623 -11.19 -30.61 12.87
CA CYS A 623 -12.24 -31.57 12.46
C CYS A 623 -12.74 -32.49 13.59
N GLY A 624 -12.10 -32.49 14.75
CA GLY A 624 -12.48 -33.32 15.89
C GLY A 624 -12.05 -34.77 15.82
N GLU A 625 -11.19 -35.17 14.83
CA GLU A 625 -10.61 -36.50 14.79
C GLU A 625 -9.67 -36.76 15.95
N GLU A 626 -9.63 -37.99 16.44
CA GLU A 626 -8.84 -38.41 17.57
C GLU A 626 -7.33 -38.46 17.22
N LYS A 627 -6.46 -38.36 18.25
CA LYS A 627 -5.00 -38.31 18.10
C LYS A 627 -4.42 -39.47 17.25
N GLU A 628 -5.02 -40.65 17.32
CA GLU A 628 -4.61 -41.86 16.57
C GLU A 628 -4.77 -41.69 15.03
N HIS A 629 -5.55 -40.74 14.56
CA HIS A 629 -5.71 -40.46 13.15
C HIS A 629 -4.67 -39.48 12.58
N PHE A 630 -3.63 -39.17 13.36
CA PHE A 630 -2.53 -38.37 12.87
C PHE A 630 -1.40 -39.25 12.34
N ILE A 631 -0.92 -38.91 11.17
CA ILE A 631 0.16 -39.60 10.47
C ILE A 631 1.45 -38.78 10.61
N GLU A 632 2.52 -39.43 11.07
CA GLU A 632 3.85 -38.85 11.06
C GLU A 632 4.35 -38.78 9.62
N ILE A 633 4.81 -37.61 9.20
CA ILE A 633 5.40 -37.38 7.88
C ILE A 633 6.87 -36.98 8.06
N GLU A 634 7.78 -37.71 7.38
CA GLU A 634 9.22 -37.43 7.36
C GLU A 634 9.57 -36.10 6.64
#